data_51728dc20dbce9098119ef285233dbb7
#
_entry.id   51728dc20dbce9098119ef285233dbb7
#
_cell.length_a   1.000
_cell.length_b   1.000
_cell.length_c   1.000
_cell.angle_alpha   90.00
_cell.angle_beta   90.00
_cell.angle_gamma   90.00
#
_symmetry.space_group_name_H-M   'P 1'
#
loop_
_entity.id
_entity.type
_entity.pdbx_description
1 polymer ?
#
loop_
_entity_poly.entity_id
_entity_poly.type
_entity_poly.pdbx_seq_one_letter_code
_entity_poly.pdbx_strand_id
1 'polypeptide(L)'
;MIRLLSIVIMITISSTAFSRDIYGYIKDGKGTPVPNADVRIMQKHRSIFIGQTETDSIGMFRVGNVPEDTITINVSSVGFELKEVELYNYSCPLHITLLEKVHALDEVTVTANSTVLYKNKVSFFPSKKEKKISNGGYNLLYNMPISVLSVNPLLKSITTNMGDGVEVFINGIPASSVEVQNIRTEDVKKVEYLEQPSDPRFNNARYALNIVVARYDRGGYTKIDGQQRFVTPSGNYSVYTHYELGKMAYDLLGGFEYDKQSHFGERSNTVYNFPNLTMDKSDYKMGKTKTKQGYATFRAKYVSDSMTIANSVGVQINRTPYRNLSGNTSIMLEDREVPDEFTFESHRDERYYSFEWNGDYFLRLKNNFDLTSELTASYMKTSQDYDYSALGQSILNDIEEDAWNFKVNATLRKRLRAVSFGLNLISSYNGNTIHYLGTTPSNVKVTDWYVMPRLVFNLSTGKFRVNGNVGVSYEEATYNGLREVYFFPKSFISGGWNFDTKNALSFSFEYSMFGNSLGMKSPNMIMTDNETAIKGNPELKNFHFISPSVSYKFVPNKQATINVFSRWQYFRRPSVFVWEPMAYDNDRTIVVRSYTNAGYLSNLRFGISGTLRLFDNNFFVKGTLTQNYFKQGGQTEVNSWPVSLSAQVNYYIKDFSISAFWEKSSKNVSIFETRKWPQNYFLALSYGNGNFIATFTCRNVLNNSWRTSESLYHSIPVNYNILNLGNKYHRSFVLSLSYSFSYGKKTNMKDRINKSGIPNTAIVE
;
A
#
# COMPACT_ATOMS: atom_id res chain seq x y z
N MET A 1 -23.56 -1.61 -31.23
CA MET A 1 -23.50 -1.69 -29.75
C MET A 1 -24.67 -2.45 -29.13
N ILE A 2 -25.92 -2.21 -29.52
CA ILE A 2 -27.13 -2.90 -29.01
C ILE A 2 -27.15 -4.41 -29.34
N ARG A 3 -26.65 -4.84 -30.51
CA ARG A 3 -26.56 -6.27 -30.89
C ARG A 3 -25.50 -7.07 -30.15
N LEU A 4 -24.46 -6.46 -29.64
CA LEU A 4 -23.44 -7.14 -28.79
C LEU A 4 -23.97 -7.32 -27.35
N LEU A 5 -24.76 -6.40 -26.87
CA LEU A 5 -25.42 -6.51 -25.54
C LEU A 5 -26.44 -7.63 -25.49
N SER A 6 -27.18 -7.84 -26.60
CA SER A 6 -28.15 -8.94 -26.75
C SER A 6 -27.51 -10.33 -26.80
N ILE A 7 -26.29 -10.45 -27.34
CA ILE A 7 -25.53 -11.72 -27.39
C ILE A 7 -24.98 -12.08 -26.01
N VAL A 8 -24.54 -11.10 -25.23
CA VAL A 8 -24.07 -11.33 -23.84
C VAL A 8 -25.21 -11.72 -22.93
N ILE A 9 -26.42 -11.19 -23.14
CA ILE A 9 -27.61 -11.56 -22.37
C ILE A 9 -28.14 -12.95 -22.78
N MET A 10 -27.99 -13.37 -24.04
CA MET A 10 -28.43 -14.71 -24.50
C MET A 10 -27.51 -15.85 -24.07
N ILE A 11 -26.22 -15.62 -23.82
CA ILE A 11 -25.28 -16.63 -23.35
C ILE A 11 -25.47 -16.95 -21.86
N THR A 12 -26.18 -16.10 -21.09
CA THR A 12 -26.43 -16.30 -19.66
C THR A 12 -27.69 -17.12 -19.34
N ILE A 13 -28.47 -17.54 -20.35
CA ILE A 13 -29.78 -18.20 -20.12
C ILE A 13 -29.78 -19.72 -20.36
N SER A 14 -28.68 -20.32 -20.84
CA SER A 14 -28.70 -21.74 -21.22
C SER A 14 -27.72 -22.63 -20.44
N SER A 15 -27.94 -22.76 -19.12
CA SER A 15 -27.53 -23.94 -18.36
C SER A 15 -28.28 -24.02 -17.02
N THR A 16 -29.55 -24.37 -17.07
CA THR A 16 -30.23 -24.96 -15.91
C THR A 16 -29.84 -26.43 -15.80
N ALA A 17 -28.61 -26.68 -15.33
CA ALA A 17 -28.32 -27.97 -14.73
C ALA A 17 -29.11 -28.03 -13.41
N PHE A 18 -29.82 -29.11 -13.17
CA PHE A 18 -30.46 -29.39 -11.88
C PHE A 18 -29.37 -29.42 -10.81
N SER A 19 -29.28 -28.40 -10.04
CA SER A 19 -28.35 -28.29 -8.93
C SER A 19 -29.11 -27.80 -7.71
N ARG A 20 -28.82 -28.41 -6.56
CA ARG A 20 -29.46 -28.04 -5.31
C ARG A 20 -28.48 -27.48 -4.32
N ASP A 21 -28.97 -26.72 -3.36
CA ASP A 21 -28.16 -26.22 -2.26
C ASP A 21 -28.01 -27.33 -1.21
N ILE A 22 -26.78 -27.56 -0.77
CA ILE A 22 -26.46 -28.39 0.38
C ILE A 22 -26.28 -27.49 1.59
N TYR A 23 -26.95 -27.83 2.69
CA TYR A 23 -26.78 -27.15 3.96
C TYR A 23 -26.88 -28.14 5.11
N GLY A 24 -26.25 -27.78 6.23
CA GLY A 24 -26.22 -28.65 7.40
C GLY A 24 -25.58 -27.99 8.60
N TYR A 25 -25.40 -28.77 9.66
CA TYR A 25 -24.83 -28.31 10.91
C TYR A 25 -23.65 -29.18 11.32
N ILE A 26 -22.58 -28.52 11.74
CA ILE A 26 -21.38 -29.16 12.28
C ILE A 26 -21.33 -28.94 13.79
N LYS A 27 -21.24 -30.05 14.53
CA LYS A 27 -21.18 -30.05 15.99
C LYS A 27 -19.96 -30.83 16.49
N ASP A 28 -19.55 -30.60 17.71
CA ASP A 28 -18.55 -31.44 18.39
C ASP A 28 -19.23 -32.70 19.00
N GLY A 29 -18.43 -33.59 19.57
CA GLY A 29 -18.92 -34.80 20.23
C GLY A 29 -19.82 -34.56 21.44
N LYS A 30 -19.92 -33.34 21.92
CA LYS A 30 -20.81 -32.92 23.03
C LYS A 30 -22.09 -32.21 22.54
N GLY A 31 -22.26 -32.14 21.22
CA GLY A 31 -23.40 -31.49 20.60
C GLY A 31 -23.27 -29.97 20.45
N THR A 32 -22.12 -29.37 20.80
CA THR A 32 -21.87 -27.94 20.68
C THR A 32 -21.59 -27.59 19.21
N PRO A 33 -22.19 -26.52 18.64
CA PRO A 33 -21.89 -26.08 17.30
C PRO A 33 -20.40 -25.76 17.12
N VAL A 34 -19.83 -26.16 15.97
CA VAL A 34 -18.44 -25.87 15.61
C VAL A 34 -18.44 -24.75 14.55
N PRO A 35 -18.24 -23.51 14.93
CA PRO A 35 -18.18 -22.39 13.99
C PRO A 35 -16.83 -22.33 13.27
N ASN A 36 -16.81 -21.75 12.06
CA ASN A 36 -15.62 -21.59 11.19
C ASN A 36 -14.93 -22.94 10.90
N ALA A 37 -15.66 -24.01 10.89
CA ALA A 37 -15.18 -25.24 10.30
C ALA A 37 -15.17 -25.06 8.78
N ASP A 38 -14.04 -25.36 8.17
CA ASP A 38 -13.89 -25.34 6.71
C ASP A 38 -14.58 -26.55 6.12
N VAL A 39 -15.55 -26.34 5.26
CA VAL A 39 -16.38 -27.37 4.61
C VAL A 39 -16.09 -27.36 3.12
N ARG A 40 -15.48 -28.43 2.60
CA ARG A 40 -15.18 -28.60 1.18
C ARG A 40 -16.03 -29.70 0.59
N ILE A 41 -16.64 -29.41 -0.54
CA ILE A 41 -17.43 -30.38 -1.30
C ILE A 41 -16.72 -30.70 -2.60
N MET A 42 -16.52 -31.99 -2.83
CA MET A 42 -15.87 -32.52 -4.02
C MET A 42 -16.74 -33.60 -4.67
N GLN A 43 -16.69 -33.69 -6.00
CA GLN A 43 -17.30 -34.79 -6.73
C GLN A 43 -16.39 -36.03 -6.64
N LYS A 44 -16.92 -37.14 -6.15
CA LYS A 44 -16.09 -38.32 -5.83
C LYS A 44 -15.36 -38.92 -7.06
N HIS A 45 -16.08 -39.17 -8.15
CA HIS A 45 -15.51 -39.88 -9.30
C HIS A 45 -14.50 -39.12 -10.14
N ARG A 46 -14.44 -37.77 -9.99
CA ARG A 46 -13.54 -36.91 -10.79
C ARG A 46 -12.62 -36.07 -9.95
N SER A 47 -12.70 -36.17 -8.62
CA SER A 47 -11.98 -35.27 -7.66
C SER A 47 -12.15 -33.78 -8.02
N ILE A 48 -13.30 -33.43 -8.62
CA ILE A 48 -13.60 -32.06 -9.03
C ILE A 48 -14.09 -31.31 -7.80
N PHE A 49 -13.51 -30.16 -7.55
CA PHE A 49 -13.95 -29.25 -6.52
C PHE A 49 -15.29 -28.60 -6.91
N ILE A 50 -16.32 -28.75 -6.07
CA ILE A 50 -17.64 -28.20 -6.29
C ILE A 50 -17.81 -26.87 -5.54
N GLY A 51 -17.44 -26.82 -4.26
CA GLY A 51 -17.58 -25.62 -3.47
C GLY A 51 -16.93 -25.74 -2.09
N GLN A 52 -16.75 -24.60 -1.45
CA GLN A 52 -16.21 -24.50 -0.11
C GLN A 52 -16.92 -23.39 0.64
N THR A 53 -17.14 -23.61 1.93
CA THR A 53 -17.74 -22.64 2.85
C THR A 53 -17.19 -22.84 4.24
N GLU A 54 -17.45 -21.91 5.15
CA GLU A 54 -17.17 -22.08 6.58
C GLU A 54 -18.50 -22.10 7.33
N THR A 55 -18.56 -22.82 8.44
CA THR A 55 -19.74 -22.82 9.30
C THR A 55 -19.91 -21.47 10.00
N ASP A 56 -21.14 -21.05 10.16
CA ASP A 56 -21.51 -19.85 10.92
C ASP A 56 -21.45 -20.06 12.45
N SER A 57 -21.97 -19.09 13.21
CA SER A 57 -21.95 -19.11 14.67
C SER A 57 -22.77 -20.25 15.31
N ILE A 58 -23.72 -20.81 14.59
CA ILE A 58 -24.53 -21.96 15.04
C ILE A 58 -24.07 -23.27 14.41
N GLY A 59 -22.87 -23.26 13.78
CA GLY A 59 -22.31 -24.41 13.11
C GLY A 59 -22.96 -24.73 11.77
N MET A 60 -23.80 -23.85 11.22
CA MET A 60 -24.49 -24.06 9.95
C MET A 60 -23.56 -23.75 8.79
N PHE A 61 -23.57 -24.61 7.77
CA PHE A 61 -22.93 -24.37 6.49
C PHE A 61 -23.94 -24.46 5.35
N ARG A 62 -23.67 -23.77 4.22
CA ARG A 62 -24.45 -23.88 3.00
C ARG A 62 -23.56 -23.69 1.77
N VAL A 63 -23.71 -24.60 0.81
CA VAL A 63 -23.03 -24.55 -0.50
C VAL A 63 -24.08 -24.68 -1.57
N GLY A 64 -24.20 -23.68 -2.43
CA GLY A 64 -25.16 -23.68 -3.54
C GLY A 64 -24.61 -24.36 -4.79
N ASN A 65 -25.52 -24.75 -5.68
CA ASN A 65 -25.22 -25.30 -7.00
C ASN A 65 -24.39 -26.62 -6.96
N VAL A 66 -24.73 -27.51 -6.05
CA VAL A 66 -24.10 -28.84 -5.98
C VAL A 66 -24.81 -29.80 -6.93
N PRO A 67 -24.09 -30.46 -7.86
CA PRO A 67 -24.69 -31.44 -8.76
C PRO A 67 -25.32 -32.62 -8.00
N GLU A 68 -26.40 -33.20 -8.52
CA GLU A 68 -26.95 -34.46 -8.01
C GLU A 68 -26.05 -35.64 -8.37
N ASP A 69 -24.96 -35.82 -7.66
CA ASP A 69 -24.01 -36.91 -7.83
C ASP A 69 -23.42 -37.31 -6.48
N THR A 70 -22.66 -38.37 -6.46
CA THR A 70 -21.90 -38.76 -5.27
C THR A 70 -20.89 -37.67 -4.93
N ILE A 71 -20.99 -37.13 -3.74
CA ILE A 71 -20.10 -36.09 -3.26
C ILE A 71 -19.34 -36.54 -2.02
N THR A 72 -18.16 -35.95 -1.84
CA THR A 72 -17.37 -36.06 -0.62
C THR A 72 -17.33 -34.69 0.05
N ILE A 73 -17.71 -34.63 1.32
CA ILE A 73 -17.60 -33.45 2.16
C ILE A 73 -16.40 -33.63 3.09
N ASN A 74 -15.43 -32.76 2.97
CA ASN A 74 -14.27 -32.66 3.86
C ASN A 74 -14.48 -31.52 4.84
N VAL A 75 -14.53 -31.82 6.13
CA VAL A 75 -14.72 -30.83 7.19
C VAL A 75 -13.47 -30.78 8.04
N SER A 76 -12.88 -29.59 8.17
CA SER A 76 -11.73 -29.35 9.04
C SER A 76 -11.95 -28.15 9.96
N SER A 77 -11.54 -28.27 11.19
CA SER A 77 -11.54 -27.17 12.17
C SER A 77 -10.35 -27.31 13.11
N VAL A 78 -9.88 -26.18 13.64
CA VAL A 78 -8.75 -26.17 14.57
C VAL A 78 -9.16 -26.86 15.87
N GLY A 79 -8.40 -27.88 16.28
CA GLY A 79 -8.65 -28.68 17.49
C GLY A 79 -9.54 -29.90 17.26
N PHE A 80 -9.91 -30.20 16.00
CA PHE A 80 -10.68 -31.36 15.61
C PHE A 80 -9.95 -32.22 14.59
N GLU A 81 -10.31 -33.49 14.53
CA GLU A 81 -9.86 -34.38 13.47
C GLU A 81 -10.53 -34.00 12.13
N LEU A 82 -9.78 -34.16 11.04
CA LEU A 82 -10.35 -34.04 9.70
C LEU A 82 -11.45 -35.06 9.52
N LYS A 83 -12.67 -34.64 9.19
CA LYS A 83 -13.81 -35.52 8.92
C LYS A 83 -14.10 -35.52 7.44
N GLU A 84 -14.06 -36.69 6.85
CA GLU A 84 -14.48 -36.93 5.48
C GLU A 84 -15.79 -37.69 5.51
N VAL A 85 -16.81 -37.21 4.78
CA VAL A 85 -18.14 -37.79 4.68
C VAL A 85 -18.50 -37.96 3.20
N GLU A 86 -18.73 -39.20 2.82
CA GLU A 86 -19.24 -39.52 1.49
C GLU A 86 -20.77 -39.61 1.52
N LEU A 87 -21.44 -38.98 0.57
CA LEU A 87 -22.88 -38.87 0.52
C LEU A 87 -23.43 -39.35 -0.82
N TYR A 88 -24.43 -40.23 -0.71
CA TYR A 88 -25.27 -40.70 -1.81
C TYR A 88 -26.73 -40.33 -1.48
N ASN A 89 -27.48 -39.80 -2.41
CA ASN A 89 -28.91 -39.48 -2.22
C ASN A 89 -29.19 -38.80 -0.88
N TYR A 90 -28.48 -37.72 -0.60
CA TYR A 90 -28.53 -37.04 0.68
C TYR A 90 -29.76 -36.12 0.80
N SER A 91 -30.29 -36.01 2.03
CA SER A 91 -31.31 -35.03 2.40
C SER A 91 -30.69 -33.95 3.32
N CYS A 92 -31.10 -32.71 3.14
CA CYS A 92 -30.69 -31.60 4.03
C CYS A 92 -31.79 -31.34 5.08
N PRO A 93 -31.40 -30.87 6.30
CA PRO A 93 -30.04 -30.52 6.73
C PRO A 93 -29.14 -31.72 7.06
N LEU A 94 -27.85 -31.60 6.69
CA LEU A 94 -26.86 -32.58 7.07
C LEU A 94 -26.37 -32.32 8.51
N HIS A 95 -26.09 -33.39 9.26
CA HIS A 95 -25.51 -33.29 10.60
C HIS A 95 -24.19 -34.00 10.64
N ILE A 96 -23.11 -33.23 10.82
CA ILE A 96 -21.73 -33.75 10.85
C ILE A 96 -21.14 -33.50 12.24
N THR A 97 -20.64 -34.57 12.87
CA THR A 97 -19.98 -34.48 14.18
C THR A 97 -18.48 -34.57 13.99
N LEU A 98 -17.75 -33.58 14.54
CA LEU A 98 -16.29 -33.55 14.62
C LEU A 98 -15.83 -34.10 15.97
N LEU A 99 -14.81 -34.95 15.95
CA LEU A 99 -14.16 -35.47 17.16
C LEU A 99 -13.05 -34.51 17.58
N GLU A 100 -12.99 -34.18 18.87
CA GLU A 100 -11.89 -33.40 19.42
C GLU A 100 -10.57 -34.18 19.28
N LYS A 101 -9.52 -33.54 18.80
CA LYS A 101 -8.19 -34.15 18.72
C LYS A 101 -7.60 -34.19 20.10
N VAL A 102 -7.52 -35.40 20.69
CA VAL A 102 -6.82 -35.61 21.97
C VAL A 102 -5.33 -35.38 21.76
N HIS A 103 -4.76 -34.40 22.43
CA HIS A 103 -3.33 -34.13 22.41
C HIS A 103 -2.55 -35.23 23.16
N ALA A 104 -2.10 -36.23 22.40
CA ALA A 104 -0.83 -36.89 22.76
C ALA A 104 0.28 -35.97 22.22
N LEU A 105 1.25 -35.66 23.06
CA LEU A 105 2.43 -34.82 22.76
C LEU A 105 3.38 -35.54 21.79
N ASP A 106 3.00 -35.64 20.53
CA ASP A 106 3.93 -35.87 19.43
C ASP A 106 3.69 -34.79 18.38
N GLU A 107 4.78 -34.18 17.98
CA GLU A 107 4.80 -33.10 17.03
C GLU A 107 4.29 -33.57 15.64
N VAL A 108 2.99 -33.72 15.50
CA VAL A 108 2.36 -33.95 14.20
C VAL A 108 2.40 -32.61 13.47
N THR A 109 3.35 -32.45 12.58
CA THR A 109 3.41 -31.36 11.62
C THR A 109 2.18 -31.50 10.71
N VAL A 110 1.08 -30.83 11.06
CA VAL A 110 -0.06 -30.68 10.17
C VAL A 110 0.44 -29.82 9.00
N THR A 111 0.69 -30.45 7.86
CA THR A 111 0.97 -29.77 6.60
C THR A 111 -0.31 -29.16 6.06
N ALA A 112 -0.85 -28.16 6.77
CA ALA A 112 -1.90 -27.32 6.24
C ALA A 112 -1.38 -26.57 5.00
N ASN A 113 -2.21 -26.42 3.98
CA ASN A 113 -1.85 -25.62 2.81
C ASN A 113 -1.44 -24.21 3.27
N SER A 114 -0.23 -23.79 2.96
CA SER A 114 0.24 -22.45 3.30
C SER A 114 -0.49 -21.35 2.55
N THR A 115 -1.14 -21.72 1.44
CA THR A 115 -1.92 -20.82 0.58
C THR A 115 -3.18 -21.53 0.11
N VAL A 116 -4.33 -20.88 0.30
CA VAL A 116 -5.63 -21.41 -0.12
C VAL A 116 -6.37 -20.35 -0.92
N LEU A 117 -6.80 -20.72 -2.13
CA LEU A 117 -7.65 -19.88 -2.97
C LEU A 117 -9.12 -20.10 -2.58
N TYR A 118 -9.79 -19.03 -2.16
CA TYR A 118 -11.24 -18.97 -1.95
C TYR A 118 -11.89 -18.18 -3.09
N LYS A 119 -13.21 -18.20 -3.16
CA LYS A 119 -13.97 -17.46 -4.18
C LYS A 119 -13.59 -15.99 -4.33
N ASN A 120 -13.29 -15.33 -3.20
CA ASN A 120 -13.12 -13.87 -3.13
C ASN A 120 -11.82 -13.44 -2.44
N LYS A 121 -11.01 -14.39 -1.98
CA LYS A 121 -9.77 -14.09 -1.25
C LYS A 121 -8.72 -15.18 -1.46
N VAL A 122 -7.50 -14.81 -1.20
CA VAL A 122 -6.39 -15.76 -1.02
C VAL A 122 -5.99 -15.73 0.45
N SER A 123 -6.04 -16.87 1.12
CA SER A 123 -5.61 -16.97 2.51
C SER A 123 -4.22 -17.59 2.60
N PHE A 124 -3.35 -16.96 3.36
CA PHE A 124 -2.00 -17.38 3.64
C PHE A 124 -1.88 -17.71 5.12
N PHE A 125 -1.34 -18.88 5.44
CA PHE A 125 -1.18 -19.35 6.82
C PHE A 125 0.31 -19.29 7.19
N PRO A 126 0.71 -18.40 8.11
CA PRO A 126 2.10 -18.29 8.52
C PRO A 126 2.49 -19.54 9.33
N SER A 127 3.65 -20.10 9.03
CA SER A 127 4.23 -21.19 9.80
C SER A 127 4.74 -20.70 11.16
N LYS A 128 4.93 -21.63 12.12
CA LYS A 128 5.54 -21.33 13.42
C LYS A 128 6.92 -20.66 13.27
N LYS A 129 7.71 -21.08 12.27
CA LYS A 129 9.04 -20.54 11.98
C LYS A 129 8.97 -19.08 11.53
N GLU A 130 8.10 -18.76 10.57
CA GLU A 130 7.89 -17.39 10.07
C GLU A 130 7.44 -16.45 11.19
N LYS A 131 6.52 -16.90 12.07
CA LYS A 131 6.07 -16.13 13.22
C LYS A 131 7.21 -15.84 14.21
N LYS A 132 8.00 -16.87 14.52
CA LYS A 132 9.03 -16.83 15.57
C LYS A 132 10.15 -15.85 15.29
N ILE A 133 10.49 -15.64 14.00
CA ILE A 133 11.59 -14.77 13.56
C ILE A 133 11.14 -13.39 13.08
N SER A 134 9.84 -13.14 13.02
CA SER A 134 9.30 -11.89 12.48
C SER A 134 8.94 -10.93 13.61
N ASN A 135 9.57 -9.76 13.64
CA ASN A 135 9.38 -8.75 14.68
C ASN A 135 8.14 -7.86 14.47
N GLY A 136 7.23 -8.23 13.57
CA GLY A 136 5.99 -7.49 13.32
C GLY A 136 5.35 -7.87 12.00
N GLY A 137 4.21 -7.25 11.68
CA GLY A 137 3.41 -7.63 10.53
C GLY A 137 4.15 -7.48 9.21
N TYR A 138 4.89 -6.39 8.97
CA TYR A 138 5.63 -6.24 7.73
C TYR A 138 6.71 -7.31 7.51
N ASN A 139 7.45 -7.67 8.57
CA ASN A 139 8.44 -8.73 8.50
C ASN A 139 7.78 -10.10 8.33
N LEU A 140 6.63 -10.33 8.99
CA LEU A 140 5.88 -11.56 8.79
C LEU A 140 5.41 -11.69 7.33
N LEU A 141 4.80 -10.66 6.77
CA LEU A 141 4.34 -10.64 5.38
C LEU A 141 5.49 -10.81 4.38
N TYR A 142 6.66 -10.22 4.68
CA TYR A 142 7.86 -10.37 3.88
C TYR A 142 8.37 -11.83 3.88
N ASN A 143 8.30 -12.50 5.04
CA ASN A 143 8.74 -13.88 5.21
C ASN A 143 7.73 -14.92 4.70
N MET A 144 6.49 -14.52 4.40
CA MET A 144 5.43 -15.40 3.89
C MET A 144 5.45 -15.56 2.37
N PRO A 145 4.92 -16.67 1.81
CA PRO A 145 4.91 -16.93 0.36
C PRO A 145 3.82 -16.16 -0.38
N ILE A 146 3.82 -14.86 -0.26
CA ILE A 146 2.82 -14.00 -0.90
C ILE A 146 3.34 -13.52 -2.25
N SER A 147 3.02 -14.26 -3.33
CA SER A 147 3.50 -13.96 -4.68
C SER A 147 2.85 -12.73 -5.31
N VAL A 148 1.67 -12.32 -4.84
CA VAL A 148 0.89 -11.20 -5.40
C VAL A 148 1.26 -9.83 -4.85
N LEU A 149 2.05 -9.79 -3.77
CA LEU A 149 2.42 -8.56 -3.08
C LEU A 149 3.92 -8.31 -3.12
N SER A 150 4.28 -7.04 -3.18
CA SER A 150 5.60 -6.52 -2.87
C SER A 150 5.56 -5.89 -1.47
N VAL A 151 6.31 -6.45 -0.53
CA VAL A 151 6.38 -5.97 0.85
C VAL A 151 7.77 -5.42 1.12
N ASN A 152 7.85 -4.21 1.60
CA ASN A 152 9.10 -3.59 2.03
C ASN A 152 9.04 -3.29 3.53
N PRO A 153 9.67 -4.11 4.38
CA PRO A 153 9.64 -3.91 5.84
C PRO A 153 10.34 -2.62 6.30
N LEU A 154 11.33 -2.15 5.53
CA LEU A 154 12.08 -0.95 5.88
C LEU A 154 11.31 0.33 5.62
N LEU A 155 10.57 0.36 4.50
CA LEU A 155 9.72 1.49 4.13
C LEU A 155 8.30 1.35 4.71
N LYS A 156 8.01 0.24 5.41
CA LYS A 156 6.67 -0.07 5.97
C LYS A 156 5.57 0.03 4.90
N SER A 157 5.86 -0.48 3.70
CA SER A 157 4.96 -0.38 2.55
C SER A 157 4.58 -1.76 2.01
N ILE A 158 3.33 -1.85 1.56
CA ILE A 158 2.77 -3.03 0.90
C ILE A 158 2.10 -2.55 -0.37
N THR A 159 2.51 -3.12 -1.49
CA THR A 159 1.92 -2.85 -2.80
C THR A 159 1.61 -4.15 -3.52
N THR A 160 0.73 -4.09 -4.51
CA THR A 160 0.63 -5.18 -5.49
C THR A 160 1.87 -5.19 -6.37
N ASN A 161 2.12 -6.29 -7.09
CA ASN A 161 3.21 -6.35 -8.07
C ASN A 161 3.02 -5.36 -9.25
N MET A 162 1.81 -4.87 -9.44
CA MET A 162 1.48 -3.81 -10.40
C MET A 162 1.74 -2.40 -9.88
N GLY A 163 2.12 -2.26 -8.60
CA GLY A 163 2.46 -0.99 -7.97
C GLY A 163 1.28 -0.28 -7.27
N ASP A 164 0.10 -0.89 -7.21
CA ASP A 164 -1.04 -0.32 -6.46
C ASP A 164 -0.83 -0.45 -4.96
N GLY A 165 -1.28 0.54 -4.19
CA GLY A 165 -1.34 0.48 -2.74
C GLY A 165 -2.32 -0.61 -2.25
N VAL A 166 -2.01 -1.22 -1.13
CA VAL A 166 -2.85 -2.22 -0.46
C VAL A 166 -3.25 -1.69 0.90
N GLU A 167 -4.54 -1.60 1.14
CA GLU A 167 -5.09 -1.20 2.43
C GLU A 167 -5.01 -2.37 3.41
N VAL A 168 -4.51 -2.11 4.61
CA VAL A 168 -4.31 -3.16 5.62
C VAL A 168 -5.38 -3.08 6.69
N PHE A 169 -5.89 -4.25 7.05
CA PHE A 169 -6.90 -4.43 8.09
C PHE A 169 -6.41 -5.44 9.12
N ILE A 170 -6.79 -5.25 10.37
CA ILE A 170 -6.59 -6.22 11.46
C ILE A 170 -7.97 -6.64 11.95
N ASN A 171 -8.29 -7.95 11.81
CA ASN A 171 -9.62 -8.48 12.14
C ASN A 171 -10.77 -7.70 11.48
N GLY A 172 -10.58 -7.22 10.24
CA GLY A 172 -11.57 -6.46 9.47
C GLY A 172 -11.72 -4.98 9.86
N ILE A 173 -10.83 -4.44 10.67
CA ILE A 173 -10.78 -3.02 11.06
C ILE A 173 -9.58 -2.38 10.36
N PRO A 174 -9.71 -1.21 9.70
CA PRO A 174 -8.58 -0.51 9.10
C PRO A 174 -7.44 -0.34 10.09
N ALA A 175 -6.22 -0.64 9.65
CA ALA A 175 -5.03 -0.59 10.49
C ALA A 175 -4.02 0.42 9.98
N SER A 176 -3.48 1.22 10.88
CA SER A 176 -2.36 2.10 10.57
C SER A 176 -1.08 1.29 10.32
N SER A 177 -0.12 1.89 9.61
CA SER A 177 1.20 1.27 9.37
C SER A 177 1.91 0.89 10.68
N VAL A 178 1.65 1.65 11.72
CA VAL A 178 2.22 1.44 13.05
C VAL A 178 1.61 0.22 13.73
N GLU A 179 0.29 0.05 13.65
CA GLU A 179 -0.38 -1.14 14.19
C GLU A 179 0.14 -2.39 13.48
N VAL A 180 0.26 -2.35 12.14
CA VAL A 180 0.81 -3.46 11.35
C VAL A 180 2.25 -3.78 11.77
N GLN A 181 3.10 -2.78 11.97
CA GLN A 181 4.47 -2.98 12.44
C GLN A 181 4.53 -3.66 13.81
N ASN A 182 3.59 -3.31 14.70
CA ASN A 182 3.63 -3.73 16.09
C ASN A 182 2.77 -4.97 16.40
N ILE A 183 2.16 -5.59 15.40
CA ILE A 183 1.45 -6.86 15.59
C ILE A 183 2.39 -7.87 16.25
N ARG A 184 1.91 -8.52 17.31
CA ARG A 184 2.57 -9.70 17.87
C ARG A 184 2.35 -10.87 16.92
N THR A 185 3.41 -11.31 16.25
CA THR A 185 3.33 -12.30 15.16
C THR A 185 2.85 -13.67 15.62
N GLU A 186 3.12 -14.05 16.86
CA GLU A 186 2.60 -15.28 17.49
C GLU A 186 1.05 -15.33 17.50
N ASP A 187 0.39 -14.19 17.56
CA ASP A 187 -1.06 -14.09 17.58
C ASP A 187 -1.68 -14.12 16.18
N VAL A 188 -0.89 -14.01 15.11
CA VAL A 188 -1.39 -14.04 13.72
C VAL A 188 -1.80 -15.48 13.39
N LYS A 189 -3.03 -15.64 12.94
CA LYS A 189 -3.60 -16.94 12.53
C LYS A 189 -3.54 -17.14 11.03
N LYS A 190 -3.91 -16.13 10.27
CA LYS A 190 -3.88 -16.11 8.80
C LYS A 190 -3.78 -14.67 8.29
N VAL A 191 -3.41 -14.56 7.05
CA VAL A 191 -3.42 -13.31 6.28
C VAL A 191 -4.32 -13.53 5.08
N GLU A 192 -5.28 -12.66 4.84
CA GLU A 192 -6.22 -12.74 3.74
C GLU A 192 -5.98 -11.58 2.77
N TYR A 193 -5.67 -11.91 1.53
CA TYR A 193 -5.58 -10.94 0.44
C TYR A 193 -6.87 -10.95 -0.36
N LEU A 194 -7.48 -9.79 -0.48
CA LEU A 194 -8.76 -9.60 -1.16
C LEU A 194 -8.57 -8.58 -2.29
N GLU A 195 -8.93 -8.97 -3.48
CA GLU A 195 -9.04 -8.04 -4.62
C GLU A 195 -10.48 -7.57 -4.67
N GLN A 196 -10.68 -6.30 -4.37
CA GLN A 196 -11.97 -5.63 -4.36
C GLN A 196 -13.03 -6.38 -3.54
N PRO A 197 -12.82 -6.37 -2.23
CA PRO A 197 -13.71 -7.06 -1.33
C PRO A 197 -15.14 -6.52 -1.43
N SER A 198 -16.10 -7.44 -1.45
CA SER A 198 -17.52 -7.12 -1.37
C SER A 198 -17.99 -6.84 0.05
N ASP A 199 -17.20 -7.23 1.04
CA ASP A 199 -17.48 -7.00 2.45
C ASP A 199 -17.38 -5.50 2.78
N PRO A 200 -18.44 -4.86 3.28
CA PRO A 200 -18.44 -3.43 3.57
C PRO A 200 -17.39 -3.02 4.62
N ARG A 201 -16.93 -3.92 5.47
CA ARG A 201 -15.86 -3.62 6.44
C ARG A 201 -14.55 -3.18 5.80
N PHE A 202 -14.31 -3.58 4.56
CA PHE A 202 -13.13 -3.17 3.79
C PHE A 202 -13.34 -1.87 2.99
N ASN A 203 -14.40 -1.13 3.29
CA ASN A 203 -14.69 0.24 2.85
C ASN A 203 -14.36 0.54 1.37
N ASN A 204 -14.73 -0.38 0.46
CA ASN A 204 -14.47 -0.27 -0.97
C ASN A 204 -12.98 -0.23 -1.35
N ALA A 205 -12.09 -0.75 -0.50
CA ALA A 205 -10.68 -0.91 -0.83
C ALA A 205 -10.52 -1.66 -2.15
N ARG A 206 -9.65 -1.17 -3.02
CA ARG A 206 -9.33 -1.86 -4.28
C ARG A 206 -8.58 -3.15 -4.02
N TYR A 207 -7.62 -3.10 -3.11
CA TYR A 207 -6.86 -4.24 -2.61
C TYR A 207 -6.80 -4.16 -1.10
N ALA A 208 -7.28 -5.19 -0.43
CA ALA A 208 -7.26 -5.28 1.02
C ALA A 208 -6.39 -6.46 1.49
N LEU A 209 -5.67 -6.25 2.56
CA LEU A 209 -4.93 -7.28 3.27
C LEU A 209 -5.42 -7.35 4.70
N ASN A 210 -6.16 -8.41 5.04
CA ASN A 210 -6.70 -8.59 6.38
C ASN A 210 -5.81 -9.55 7.18
N ILE A 211 -5.18 -9.05 8.23
CA ILE A 211 -4.39 -9.84 9.17
C ILE A 211 -5.29 -10.30 10.30
N VAL A 212 -5.58 -11.59 10.34
CA VAL A 212 -6.43 -12.18 11.38
C VAL A 212 -5.56 -12.59 12.56
N VAL A 213 -5.78 -11.93 13.70
CA VAL A 213 -5.06 -12.17 14.94
C VAL A 213 -5.95 -12.79 16.01
N ALA A 214 -5.32 -13.48 16.98
CA ALA A 214 -5.98 -13.92 18.19
C ALA A 214 -6.49 -12.70 18.98
N ARG A 215 -7.60 -12.88 19.69
CA ARG A 215 -8.15 -11.87 20.61
C ARG A 215 -7.90 -12.25 22.07
N TYR A 216 -7.96 -11.27 22.94
CA TYR A 216 -7.91 -11.44 24.39
C TYR A 216 -9.30 -11.21 24.99
N ASP A 217 -9.66 -12.00 25.99
CA ASP A 217 -10.85 -11.76 26.79
C ASP A 217 -10.64 -10.61 27.77
N ARG A 218 -9.50 -10.68 28.45
CA ARG A 218 -8.96 -9.62 29.28
C ARG A 218 -7.44 -9.71 29.27
N GLY A 219 -6.79 -8.70 28.72
CA GLY A 219 -5.33 -8.68 28.61
C GLY A 219 -4.85 -8.17 27.27
N GLY A 220 -3.63 -8.48 26.92
CA GLY A 220 -3.01 -7.98 25.71
C GLY A 220 -1.52 -8.27 25.66
N TYR A 221 -0.79 -7.34 25.06
CA TYR A 221 0.67 -7.43 25.01
C TYR A 221 1.29 -6.04 24.93
N THR A 222 2.53 -5.97 25.41
CA THR A 222 3.41 -4.82 25.21
C THR A 222 4.61 -5.24 24.40
N LYS A 223 5.04 -4.38 23.48
CA LYS A 223 6.16 -4.61 22.58
C LYS A 223 7.10 -3.41 22.60
N ILE A 224 8.40 -3.69 22.71
CA ILE A 224 9.46 -2.70 22.67
C ILE A 224 10.34 -3.04 21.47
N ASP A 225 10.49 -2.10 20.55
CA ASP A 225 11.31 -2.23 19.37
C ASP A 225 12.43 -1.19 19.38
N GLY A 226 13.62 -1.63 18.99
CA GLY A 226 14.76 -0.76 18.75
C GLY A 226 15.47 -1.16 17.46
N GLN A 227 15.76 -0.20 16.62
CA GLN A 227 16.56 -0.39 15.40
C GLN A 227 17.65 0.65 15.36
N GLN A 228 18.90 0.22 15.22
CA GLN A 228 20.06 1.06 15.09
C GLN A 228 20.85 0.72 13.83
N ARG A 229 21.09 1.73 13.00
CA ARG A 229 21.98 1.65 11.84
C ARG A 229 23.36 2.21 12.23
N PHE A 230 24.40 1.51 11.82
CA PHE A 230 25.80 1.91 11.95
C PHE A 230 26.34 2.37 10.59
N VAL A 231 27.48 3.04 10.56
CA VAL A 231 28.13 3.69 9.39
C VAL A 231 27.42 4.99 8.99
N THR A 232 26.11 4.93 8.82
CA THR A 232 25.24 6.09 8.60
C THR A 232 24.24 6.12 9.75
N PRO A 233 24.55 6.80 10.87
CA PRO A 233 23.79 6.66 12.09
C PRO A 233 22.32 7.09 11.93
N SER A 234 21.42 6.14 12.11
CA SER A 234 19.99 6.39 12.23
C SER A 234 19.37 5.37 13.19
N GLY A 235 18.34 5.78 13.89
CA GLY A 235 17.65 4.92 14.86
C GLY A 235 16.15 5.14 14.87
N ASN A 236 15.43 4.06 15.17
CA ASN A 236 13.98 4.08 15.38
C ASN A 236 13.69 3.24 16.63
N TYR A 237 13.03 3.84 17.61
CA TYR A 237 12.70 3.21 18.89
C TYR A 237 11.25 3.45 19.20
N SER A 238 10.53 2.40 19.59
CA SER A 238 9.11 2.51 19.89
C SER A 238 8.67 1.56 21.00
N VAL A 239 7.63 1.97 21.71
CA VAL A 239 6.88 1.14 22.65
C VAL A 239 5.43 1.12 22.21
N TYR A 240 4.88 -0.06 22.10
CA TYR A 240 3.48 -0.27 21.73
C TYR A 240 2.81 -1.17 22.75
N THR A 241 1.61 -0.80 23.17
CA THR A 241 0.77 -1.59 24.06
C THR A 241 -0.60 -1.79 23.45
N HIS A 242 -1.03 -3.03 23.37
CA HIS A 242 -2.38 -3.44 23.02
C HIS A 242 -3.07 -4.08 24.23
N TYR A 243 -4.27 -3.61 24.56
CA TYR A 243 -5.06 -4.14 25.67
C TYR A 243 -6.52 -4.32 25.26
N GLU A 244 -7.05 -5.51 25.47
CA GLU A 244 -8.47 -5.83 25.24
C GLU A 244 -9.20 -6.11 26.56
N LEU A 245 -10.44 -5.62 26.65
CA LEU A 245 -11.36 -5.85 27.75
C LEU A 245 -12.78 -6.05 27.18
N GLY A 246 -13.24 -7.29 27.13
CA GLY A 246 -14.52 -7.61 26.56
C GLY A 246 -14.65 -7.17 25.09
N LYS A 247 -15.50 -6.19 24.82
CA LYS A 247 -15.73 -5.63 23.48
C LYS A 247 -14.83 -4.43 23.17
N MET A 248 -14.10 -3.95 24.15
CA MET A 248 -13.20 -2.79 24.00
C MET A 248 -11.76 -3.25 23.76
N ALA A 249 -11.05 -2.52 22.91
CA ALA A 249 -9.62 -2.66 22.74
C ALA A 249 -8.98 -1.28 22.69
N TYR A 250 -7.79 -1.19 23.28
CA TYR A 250 -7.02 0.05 23.38
C TYR A 250 -5.61 -0.19 22.87
N ASP A 251 -5.11 0.74 22.06
CA ASP A 251 -3.76 0.73 21.56
C ASP A 251 -3.08 2.04 21.97
N LEU A 252 -1.88 1.94 22.52
CA LEU A 252 -1.02 3.07 22.84
C LEU A 252 0.34 2.86 22.19
N LEU A 253 0.79 3.85 21.46
CA LEU A 253 2.09 3.87 20.84
C LEU A 253 2.82 5.17 21.19
N GLY A 254 4.11 5.06 21.44
CA GLY A 254 5.05 6.16 21.48
C GLY A 254 6.36 5.77 20.81
N GLY A 255 6.98 6.69 20.11
CA GLY A 255 8.25 6.42 19.45
C GLY A 255 9.07 7.65 19.13
N PHE A 256 10.33 7.39 18.88
CA PHE A 256 11.32 8.38 18.49
C PHE A 256 12.17 7.83 17.35
N GLU A 257 12.43 8.67 16.37
CA GLU A 257 13.23 8.36 15.19
C GLU A 257 14.25 9.47 14.95
N TYR A 258 15.45 9.11 14.53
CA TYR A 258 16.43 10.06 14.04
C TYR A 258 17.19 9.51 12.84
N ASP A 259 17.57 10.39 11.92
CA ASP A 259 18.45 10.09 10.79
C ASP A 259 19.52 11.17 10.68
N LYS A 260 20.78 10.75 10.55
CA LYS A 260 21.92 11.62 10.39
C LYS A 260 22.69 11.22 9.14
N GLN A 261 22.75 12.13 8.19
CA GLN A 261 23.48 11.93 6.95
C GLN A 261 24.65 12.92 6.88
N SER A 262 25.84 12.39 6.63
CA SER A 262 27.08 13.18 6.51
C SER A 262 27.47 13.47 5.06
N HIS A 263 26.88 12.77 4.10
CA HIS A 263 27.14 12.90 2.67
C HIS A 263 25.81 13.04 1.94
N PHE A 264 25.14 14.14 2.16
CA PHE A 264 23.89 14.50 1.51
C PHE A 264 24.15 15.62 0.52
N GLY A 265 23.70 15.48 -0.71
CA GLY A 265 23.90 16.51 -1.72
C GLY A 265 23.60 16.05 -3.12
N GLU A 266 24.12 16.78 -4.07
CA GLU A 266 23.99 16.44 -5.50
C GLU A 266 25.15 17.00 -6.31
N ARG A 267 25.37 16.40 -7.47
CA ARG A 267 26.15 16.95 -8.56
C ARG A 267 25.22 17.07 -9.74
N SER A 268 25.11 18.26 -10.31
CA SER A 268 24.27 18.50 -11.48
C SER A 268 25.06 19.21 -12.59
N ASN A 269 24.78 18.81 -13.81
CA ASN A 269 25.14 19.54 -15.02
C ASN A 269 23.87 19.81 -15.79
N THR A 270 23.60 21.07 -16.08
CA THR A 270 22.41 21.52 -16.80
C THR A 270 22.83 22.41 -17.95
N VAL A 271 22.41 22.05 -19.15
CA VAL A 271 22.61 22.82 -20.37
C VAL A 271 21.28 23.45 -20.75
N TYR A 272 21.27 24.75 -20.86
CA TYR A 272 20.12 25.55 -21.31
C TYR A 272 20.42 26.08 -22.71
N ASN A 273 19.61 25.72 -23.71
CA ASN A 273 19.76 26.11 -25.11
C ASN A 273 18.50 26.85 -25.56
N PHE A 274 18.40 28.12 -25.23
CA PHE A 274 17.34 29.00 -25.71
C PHE A 274 17.85 29.89 -26.85
N PRO A 275 17.00 30.40 -27.70
CA PRO A 275 17.41 31.27 -28.82
C PRO A 275 18.23 32.48 -28.38
N ASN A 276 18.01 33.00 -27.17
CA ASN A 276 18.62 34.21 -26.66
C ASN A 276 19.50 33.92 -25.39
N LEU A 277 19.68 32.66 -25.02
CA LEU A 277 20.47 32.30 -23.85
C LEU A 277 20.98 30.86 -23.97
N THR A 278 22.27 30.70 -24.19
CA THR A 278 22.96 29.42 -24.00
C THR A 278 23.77 29.49 -22.72
N MET A 279 23.48 28.56 -21.79
CA MET A 279 24.13 28.53 -20.48
C MET A 279 24.37 27.09 -20.06
N ASP A 280 25.64 26.78 -19.73
CA ASP A 280 26.04 25.55 -19.10
C ASP A 280 26.28 25.80 -17.62
N LYS A 281 25.44 25.20 -16.76
CA LYS A 281 25.51 25.33 -15.31
C LYS A 281 25.93 24.01 -14.69
N SER A 282 27.02 24.00 -13.95
CA SER A 282 27.51 22.87 -13.17
C SER A 282 27.47 23.19 -11.69
N ASP A 283 26.70 22.43 -10.93
CA ASP A 283 26.64 22.55 -9.47
C ASP A 283 27.22 21.30 -8.81
N TYR A 284 28.03 21.51 -7.80
CA TYR A 284 28.43 20.49 -6.85
C TYR A 284 28.12 20.98 -5.45
N LYS A 285 27.13 20.34 -4.80
CA LYS A 285 26.74 20.66 -3.43
C LYS A 285 26.78 19.41 -2.55
N MET A 286 27.36 19.56 -1.38
CA MET A 286 27.49 18.49 -0.39
C MET A 286 27.30 19.07 1.01
N GLY A 287 26.72 18.28 1.89
CA GLY A 287 26.55 18.73 3.25
C GLY A 287 26.06 17.65 4.19
N LYS A 288 25.51 18.10 5.29
CA LYS A 288 25.02 17.27 6.38
C LYS A 288 23.54 17.57 6.62
N THR A 289 22.79 16.54 6.92
CA THR A 289 21.40 16.68 7.39
C THR A 289 21.17 15.84 8.63
N LYS A 290 20.30 16.31 9.52
CA LYS A 290 19.89 15.60 10.72
C LYS A 290 18.39 15.81 10.91
N THR A 291 17.64 14.71 10.94
CA THR A 291 16.22 14.71 11.21
C THR A 291 15.95 14.04 12.55
N LYS A 292 15.03 14.57 13.30
CA LYS A 292 14.51 14.01 14.55
C LYS A 292 12.99 14.04 14.51
N GLN A 293 12.36 12.95 14.90
CA GLN A 293 10.92 12.83 14.92
C GLN A 293 10.47 12.12 16.19
N GLY A 294 9.47 12.69 16.86
CA GLY A 294 8.75 12.06 17.95
C GLY A 294 7.29 11.91 17.56
N TYR A 295 6.66 10.82 17.99
CA TYR A 295 5.24 10.58 17.72
C TYR A 295 4.59 9.81 18.87
N ALA A 296 3.30 10.07 19.06
CA ALA A 296 2.45 9.28 19.95
C ALA A 296 1.07 9.12 19.33
N THR A 297 0.47 7.94 19.53
CA THR A 297 -0.88 7.64 19.05
C THR A 297 -1.63 6.83 20.11
N PHE A 298 -2.86 7.21 20.37
CA PHE A 298 -3.82 6.45 21.16
C PHE A 298 -5.00 6.05 20.28
N ARG A 299 -5.44 4.80 20.37
CA ARG A 299 -6.62 4.31 19.67
C ARG A 299 -7.52 3.51 20.59
N ALA A 300 -8.82 3.77 20.54
CA ALA A 300 -9.86 3.02 21.22
C ALA A 300 -10.80 2.36 20.19
N LYS A 301 -11.11 1.08 20.39
CA LYS A 301 -11.96 0.29 19.50
C LYS A 301 -13.07 -0.36 20.31
N TYR A 302 -14.30 -0.28 19.79
CA TYR A 302 -15.43 -1.07 20.26
C TYR A 302 -15.87 -2.02 19.15
N VAL A 303 -16.01 -3.30 19.46
CA VAL A 303 -16.37 -4.33 18.47
C VAL A 303 -17.51 -5.17 19.00
N SER A 304 -18.61 -5.17 18.26
CA SER A 304 -19.78 -6.04 18.50
C SER A 304 -20.25 -6.68 17.19
N ASP A 305 -21.28 -7.48 17.26
CA ASP A 305 -21.83 -8.23 16.12
C ASP A 305 -22.36 -7.32 14.99
N SER A 306 -22.92 -6.18 15.37
CA SER A 306 -23.57 -5.25 14.45
C SER A 306 -22.82 -3.93 14.29
N MET A 307 -21.79 -3.69 15.10
CA MET A 307 -21.14 -2.39 15.14
C MET A 307 -19.64 -2.51 15.45
N THR A 308 -18.86 -1.80 14.68
CA THR A 308 -17.44 -1.52 15.00
C THR A 308 -17.23 -0.01 15.00
N ILE A 309 -16.64 0.49 16.06
CA ILE A 309 -16.22 1.89 16.20
C ILE A 309 -14.76 1.89 16.58
N ALA A 310 -13.92 2.59 15.83
CA ALA A 310 -12.53 2.79 16.18
C ALA A 310 -12.20 4.28 16.04
N ASN A 311 -11.65 4.87 17.09
CA ASN A 311 -11.17 6.25 17.07
C ASN A 311 -9.72 6.29 17.47
N SER A 312 -8.92 7.07 16.75
CA SER A 312 -7.51 7.30 17.07
C SER A 312 -7.18 8.78 17.08
N VAL A 313 -6.29 9.16 17.98
CA VAL A 313 -5.67 10.47 18.05
C VAL A 313 -4.16 10.27 17.97
N GLY A 314 -3.51 11.06 17.13
CA GLY A 314 -2.08 11.03 16.92
C GLY A 314 -1.48 12.43 17.00
N VAL A 315 -0.28 12.51 17.54
CA VAL A 315 0.55 13.71 17.51
C VAL A 315 1.92 13.35 16.97
N GLN A 316 2.49 14.25 16.18
CA GLN A 316 3.81 14.08 15.61
C GLN A 316 4.55 15.41 15.64
N ILE A 317 5.81 15.33 16.01
CA ILE A 317 6.74 16.46 16.02
C ILE A 317 7.94 16.05 15.20
N ASN A 318 8.26 16.82 14.19
CA ASN A 318 9.44 16.64 13.36
C ASN A 318 10.30 17.88 13.38
N ARG A 319 11.60 17.69 13.40
CA ARG A 319 12.58 18.74 13.25
C ARG A 319 13.76 18.28 12.44
N THR A 320 14.10 19.06 11.41
CA THR A 320 15.31 18.91 10.61
C THR A 320 16.19 20.14 10.82
N PRO A 321 16.90 20.19 11.99
CA PRO A 321 17.56 21.41 12.45
C PRO A 321 18.81 21.77 11.64
N TYR A 322 19.32 20.86 10.81
CA TYR A 322 20.52 21.08 10.02
C TYR A 322 20.37 20.40 8.67
N ARG A 323 20.16 21.21 7.66
CA ARG A 323 20.38 20.83 6.29
C ARG A 323 21.31 21.88 5.67
N ASN A 324 22.59 21.77 6.01
CA ASN A 324 23.61 22.66 5.51
C ASN A 324 24.23 22.04 4.29
N LEU A 325 24.20 22.74 3.18
CA LEU A 325 24.87 22.41 1.95
C LEU A 325 25.83 23.56 1.62
N SER A 326 27.02 23.21 1.23
CA SER A 326 27.97 24.14 0.61
C SER A 326 28.48 23.57 -0.69
N GLY A 327 28.84 24.39 -1.61
CA GLY A 327 29.29 23.90 -2.90
C GLY A 327 29.82 24.97 -3.81
N ASN A 328 30.07 24.53 -5.03
CA ASN A 328 30.60 25.38 -6.10
C ASN A 328 29.60 25.34 -7.26
N THR A 329 29.36 26.49 -7.86
CA THR A 329 28.66 26.64 -9.13
C THR A 329 29.64 27.16 -10.17
N SER A 330 29.58 26.59 -11.37
CA SER A 330 30.29 27.05 -12.55
C SER A 330 29.28 27.32 -13.66
N ILE A 331 29.28 28.52 -14.20
CA ILE A 331 28.33 28.96 -15.23
C ILE A 331 29.13 29.43 -16.44
N MET A 332 28.91 28.77 -17.58
CA MET A 332 29.46 29.13 -18.87
C MET A 332 28.37 29.69 -19.76
N LEU A 333 28.52 30.94 -20.17
CA LEU A 333 27.63 31.58 -21.15
C LEU A 333 28.30 31.54 -22.53
N GLU A 334 27.49 31.52 -23.60
CA GLU A 334 27.96 31.39 -24.98
C GLU A 334 28.86 32.57 -25.42
N ASP A 335 28.64 33.74 -24.84
CA ASP A 335 29.41 34.98 -25.12
C ASP A 335 30.67 35.12 -24.27
N ARG A 336 31.03 34.13 -23.48
CA ARG A 336 32.21 34.16 -22.58
C ARG A 336 33.19 33.05 -22.89
N GLU A 337 34.48 33.39 -22.75
CA GLU A 337 35.57 32.42 -22.94
C GLU A 337 35.89 31.62 -21.68
N VAL A 338 35.48 32.09 -20.49
CA VAL A 338 35.79 31.49 -19.17
C VAL A 338 34.52 31.43 -18.36
N PRO A 339 34.26 30.31 -17.67
CA PRO A 339 33.07 30.19 -16.82
C PRO A 339 33.17 31.10 -15.59
N ASP A 340 32.02 31.61 -15.16
CA ASP A 340 31.89 32.24 -13.84
C ASP A 340 31.86 31.15 -12.76
N GLU A 341 32.82 31.16 -11.87
CA GLU A 341 32.93 30.22 -10.76
C GLU A 341 32.72 30.90 -9.42
N PHE A 342 31.82 30.38 -8.61
CA PHE A 342 31.58 30.88 -7.25
C PHE A 342 31.20 29.79 -6.29
N THR A 343 31.39 30.07 -5.02
CA THR A 343 30.95 29.21 -3.93
C THR A 343 29.62 29.71 -3.40
N PHE A 344 28.82 28.75 -2.90
CA PHE A 344 27.58 29.06 -2.21
C PHE A 344 27.44 28.27 -0.92
N GLU A 345 26.61 28.79 -0.02
CA GLU A 345 26.17 28.09 1.16
C GLU A 345 24.65 28.13 1.20
N SER A 346 24.03 27.06 1.63
CA SER A 346 22.60 27.03 1.91
C SER A 346 22.30 26.36 3.24
N HIS A 347 21.43 26.98 3.98
CA HIS A 347 20.96 26.49 5.26
C HIS A 347 19.45 26.32 5.23
N ARG A 348 18.96 25.20 5.79
CA ARG A 348 17.51 24.94 5.94
C ARG A 348 17.25 24.34 7.30
N ASP A 349 16.40 24.99 8.09
CA ASP A 349 15.76 24.40 9.29
C ASP A 349 14.29 24.21 9.00
N GLU A 350 13.76 23.05 9.30
CA GLU A 350 12.36 22.70 9.08
C GLU A 350 11.78 22.06 10.33
N ARG A 351 10.63 22.53 10.74
CA ARG A 351 9.90 22.02 11.89
C ARG A 351 8.44 21.87 11.51
N TYR A 352 7.84 20.75 11.90
CA TYR A 352 6.39 20.67 11.85
C TYR A 352 5.82 19.96 13.07
N TYR A 353 4.61 20.37 13.42
CA TYR A 353 3.78 19.76 14.44
C TYR A 353 2.50 19.33 13.78
N SER A 354 2.09 18.09 13.95
CA SER A 354 0.81 17.64 13.44
C SER A 354 -0.04 16.97 14.52
N PHE A 355 -1.32 17.20 14.42
CA PHE A 355 -2.37 16.53 15.17
C PHE A 355 -3.31 15.85 14.18
N GLU A 356 -3.69 14.62 14.45
CA GLU A 356 -4.59 13.86 13.59
C GLU A 356 -5.61 13.10 14.43
N TRP A 357 -6.87 13.16 14.03
CA TRP A 357 -7.93 12.31 14.52
C TRP A 357 -8.48 11.48 13.35
N ASN A 358 -8.65 10.17 13.58
CA ASN A 358 -9.28 9.25 12.62
C ASN A 358 -10.38 8.46 13.31
N GLY A 359 -11.53 8.35 12.65
CA GLY A 359 -12.68 7.55 13.08
C GLY A 359 -13.08 6.56 12.00
N ASP A 360 -13.13 5.27 12.35
CA ASP A 360 -13.59 4.18 11.49
C ASP A 360 -14.88 3.59 12.07
N TYR A 361 -15.95 3.59 11.30
CA TYR A 361 -17.25 3.16 11.74
C TYR A 361 -17.84 2.13 10.78
N PHE A 362 -18.34 1.04 11.34
CA PHE A 362 -19.14 0.05 10.64
C PHE A 362 -20.41 -0.21 11.44
N LEU A 363 -21.56 -0.10 10.79
CA LEU A 363 -22.87 -0.33 11.38
C LEU A 363 -23.69 -1.26 10.47
N ARG A 364 -24.15 -2.38 11.02
CA ARG A 364 -25.15 -3.22 10.37
C ARG A 364 -26.53 -2.72 10.75
N LEU A 365 -27.28 -2.30 9.75
CA LEU A 365 -28.63 -1.76 9.91
C LEU A 365 -29.68 -2.84 9.61
N LYS A 366 -30.95 -2.54 9.93
CA LYS A 366 -32.08 -3.40 9.58
C LYS A 366 -32.19 -3.56 8.05
N ASN A 367 -32.94 -4.60 7.63
CA ASN A 367 -33.22 -4.86 6.21
C ASN A 367 -31.97 -5.02 5.32
N ASN A 368 -30.91 -5.63 5.83
CA ASN A 368 -29.65 -5.88 5.13
C ASN A 368 -28.96 -4.62 4.59
N PHE A 369 -29.10 -3.49 5.26
CA PHE A 369 -28.27 -2.32 5.01
C PHE A 369 -27.03 -2.37 5.90
N ASP A 370 -25.90 -1.88 5.35
CA ASP A 370 -24.66 -1.61 6.09
C ASP A 370 -24.24 -0.16 5.84
N LEU A 371 -23.76 0.49 6.89
CA LEU A 371 -23.13 1.80 6.82
C LEU A 371 -21.67 1.65 7.23
N THR A 372 -20.76 2.11 6.38
CA THR A 372 -19.34 2.28 6.71
C THR A 372 -18.98 3.74 6.59
N SER A 373 -18.13 4.23 7.47
CA SER A 373 -17.62 5.59 7.39
C SER A 373 -16.20 5.67 7.93
N GLU A 374 -15.35 6.37 7.22
CA GLU A 374 -14.03 6.82 7.64
C GLU A 374 -14.04 8.33 7.71
N LEU A 375 -13.62 8.88 8.84
CA LEU A 375 -13.52 10.30 9.09
C LEU A 375 -12.07 10.62 9.47
N THR A 376 -11.54 11.69 8.91
CA THR A 376 -10.21 12.18 9.27
C THR A 376 -10.31 13.68 9.50
N ALA A 377 -9.69 14.16 10.59
CA ALA A 377 -9.44 15.55 10.82
C ALA A 377 -7.98 15.72 11.21
N SER A 378 -7.26 16.59 10.53
CA SER A 378 -5.87 16.86 10.86
C SER A 378 -5.54 18.35 10.79
N TYR A 379 -4.61 18.73 11.63
CA TYR A 379 -3.99 20.05 11.62
C TYR A 379 -2.48 19.88 11.59
N MET A 380 -1.81 20.69 10.80
CA MET A 380 -0.36 20.73 10.72
C MET A 380 0.11 22.18 10.70
N LYS A 381 1.09 22.49 11.55
CA LYS A 381 1.84 23.74 11.48
C LYS A 381 3.26 23.43 11.07
N THR A 382 3.70 24.07 9.99
CA THR A 382 5.06 23.95 9.43
C THR A 382 5.76 25.30 9.55
N SER A 383 7.03 25.28 9.94
CA SER A 383 7.94 26.43 9.85
C SER A 383 9.19 25.97 9.13
N GLN A 384 9.60 26.71 8.12
CA GLN A 384 10.79 26.45 7.35
C GLN A 384 11.57 27.75 7.18
N ASP A 385 12.82 27.73 7.63
CA ASP A 385 13.78 28.80 7.41
C ASP A 385 14.77 28.32 6.34
N TYR A 386 14.89 29.03 5.24
CA TYR A 386 15.82 28.75 4.14
C TYR A 386 16.64 29.99 3.82
N ASP A 387 17.94 29.84 3.90
CA ASP A 387 18.94 30.84 3.56
C ASP A 387 19.88 30.30 2.50
N TYR A 388 20.02 31.00 1.40
CA TYR A 388 21.01 30.73 0.36
C TYR A 388 21.85 31.95 0.14
N SER A 389 23.17 31.82 0.21
CA SER A 389 24.12 32.90 0.01
C SER A 389 25.17 32.53 -1.04
N ALA A 390 25.38 33.44 -1.99
CA ALA A 390 26.39 33.35 -3.02
C ALA A 390 26.73 34.77 -3.52
N LEU A 391 28.02 35.02 -3.85
CA LEU A 391 28.47 36.30 -4.44
C LEU A 391 28.11 37.54 -3.61
N GLY A 392 28.00 37.41 -2.28
CA GLY A 392 27.60 38.50 -1.39
C GLY A 392 26.08 38.84 -1.41
N GLN A 393 25.28 38.05 -2.11
CA GLN A 393 23.84 38.14 -2.13
C GLN A 393 23.22 37.00 -1.29
N SER A 394 22.10 37.26 -0.65
CA SER A 394 21.34 36.28 0.09
C SER A 394 19.89 36.19 -0.38
N ILE A 395 19.38 34.97 -0.51
CA ILE A 395 17.97 34.68 -0.74
C ILE A 395 17.42 34.06 0.54
N LEU A 396 16.50 34.73 1.15
CA LEU A 396 15.81 34.29 2.37
C LEU A 396 14.38 33.85 1.99
N ASN A 397 14.02 32.62 2.33
CA ASN A 397 12.67 32.09 2.16
C ASN A 397 12.21 31.49 3.49
N ASP A 398 11.72 32.34 4.38
CA ASP A 398 11.10 31.88 5.62
C ASP A 398 9.62 31.61 5.34
N ILE A 399 9.16 30.44 5.70
CA ILE A 399 7.80 29.99 5.38
C ILE A 399 7.14 29.51 6.67
N GLU A 400 5.99 30.08 6.98
CA GLU A 400 5.08 29.54 7.99
C GLU A 400 3.80 29.06 7.31
N GLU A 401 3.37 27.84 7.64
CA GLU A 401 2.16 27.24 7.09
C GLU A 401 1.29 26.66 8.19
N ASP A 402 0.00 27.02 8.15
CA ASP A 402 -1.07 26.38 8.89
C ASP A 402 -1.96 25.61 7.92
N ALA A 403 -2.04 24.29 8.08
CA ALA A 403 -2.79 23.40 7.20
C ALA A 403 -3.86 22.61 7.96
N TRP A 404 -5.09 22.65 7.46
CA TRP A 404 -6.23 21.89 7.93
C TRP A 404 -6.70 20.92 6.88
N ASN A 405 -6.98 19.67 7.27
CA ASN A 405 -7.57 18.68 6.41
C ASN A 405 -8.75 18.00 7.11
N PHE A 406 -9.88 17.92 6.41
CA PHE A 406 -11.05 17.14 6.83
C PHE A 406 -11.44 16.19 5.70
N LYS A 407 -11.63 14.92 6.01
CA LYS A 407 -12.02 13.90 5.04
C LYS A 407 -13.14 13.04 5.57
N VAL A 408 -14.10 12.75 4.70
CA VAL A 408 -15.21 11.84 4.93
C VAL A 408 -15.24 10.84 3.78
N ASN A 409 -15.36 9.56 4.08
CA ASN A 409 -15.63 8.50 3.12
C ASN A 409 -16.71 7.60 3.70
N ALA A 410 -17.95 7.80 3.29
CA ALA A 410 -19.11 7.09 3.82
C ALA A 410 -19.81 6.27 2.73
N THR A 411 -20.20 5.04 3.06
CA THR A 411 -20.91 4.14 2.13
C THR A 411 -22.15 3.56 2.81
N LEU A 412 -23.29 3.81 2.24
CA LEU A 412 -24.54 3.09 2.57
C LEU A 412 -24.77 2.02 1.52
N ARG A 413 -24.83 0.75 1.92
CA ARG A 413 -24.95 -0.39 1.01
C ARG A 413 -26.14 -1.27 1.38
N LYS A 414 -26.93 -1.66 0.38
CA LYS A 414 -27.97 -2.69 0.48
C LYS A 414 -27.40 -4.01 -0.02
N ARG A 415 -27.51 -5.07 0.78
CA ARG A 415 -27.13 -6.43 0.37
C ARG A 415 -28.37 -7.23 -0.01
N LEU A 416 -28.31 -7.85 -1.19
CA LEU A 416 -29.22 -8.89 -1.66
C LEU A 416 -28.42 -10.20 -1.75
N ARG A 417 -29.06 -11.29 -2.14
CA ARG A 417 -28.43 -12.62 -2.13
C ARG A 417 -27.10 -12.68 -2.91
N ALA A 418 -27.09 -12.31 -4.16
CA ALA A 418 -25.91 -12.35 -5.04
C ALA A 418 -25.40 -10.95 -5.43
N VAL A 419 -26.16 -9.92 -5.12
CA VAL A 419 -25.88 -8.54 -5.55
C VAL A 419 -25.87 -7.62 -4.35
N SER A 420 -24.97 -6.68 -4.33
CA SER A 420 -25.09 -5.52 -3.44
C SER A 420 -24.90 -4.25 -4.24
N PHE A 421 -25.59 -3.20 -3.85
CA PHE A 421 -25.46 -1.87 -4.42
C PHE A 421 -25.55 -0.82 -3.33
N GLY A 422 -25.01 0.33 -3.58
CA GLY A 422 -25.01 1.38 -2.56
C GLY A 422 -24.58 2.73 -3.11
N LEU A 423 -24.67 3.69 -2.23
CA LEU A 423 -24.17 5.05 -2.42
C LEU A 423 -22.92 5.23 -1.57
N ASN A 424 -21.86 5.72 -2.18
CA ASN A 424 -20.67 6.14 -1.49
C ASN A 424 -20.46 7.64 -1.70
N LEU A 425 -20.14 8.34 -0.63
CA LEU A 425 -19.76 9.75 -0.64
C LEU A 425 -18.32 9.88 -0.17
N ILE A 426 -17.46 10.43 -1.01
CA ILE A 426 -16.14 10.91 -0.59
C ILE A 426 -16.18 12.42 -0.59
N SER A 427 -15.76 13.03 0.49
CA SER A 427 -15.58 14.49 0.58
C SER A 427 -14.29 14.79 1.33
N SER A 428 -13.56 15.79 0.86
CA SER A 428 -12.42 16.33 1.59
C SER A 428 -12.38 17.84 1.46
N TYR A 429 -11.94 18.47 2.52
CA TYR A 429 -11.62 19.90 2.59
C TYR A 429 -10.18 20.07 3.05
N ASN A 430 -9.39 20.80 2.29
CA ASN A 430 -8.04 21.22 2.63
C ASN A 430 -8.03 22.75 2.68
N GLY A 431 -7.47 23.30 3.75
CA GLY A 431 -7.30 24.74 3.90
C GLY A 431 -5.89 25.03 4.38
N ASN A 432 -5.11 25.78 3.59
CA ASN A 432 -3.76 26.16 3.91
C ASN A 432 -3.63 27.68 3.92
N THR A 433 -3.00 28.20 4.95
CA THR A 433 -2.55 29.60 5.03
C THR A 433 -1.04 29.59 5.10
N ILE A 434 -0.39 30.21 4.12
CA ILE A 434 1.07 30.20 3.97
C ILE A 434 1.54 31.65 3.98
N HIS A 435 2.48 31.95 4.87
CA HIS A 435 3.18 33.22 4.99
C HIS A 435 4.60 33.05 4.51
N TYR A 436 4.95 33.67 3.41
CA TYR A 436 6.32 33.80 2.94
C TYR A 436 6.89 35.10 3.51
N LEU A 437 7.93 34.98 4.30
CA LEU A 437 8.61 36.07 5.01
C LEU A 437 10.06 36.06 4.55
N GLY A 438 10.43 36.80 3.56
CA GLY A 438 11.82 36.76 3.07
C GLY A 438 12.03 37.67 1.88
N THR A 439 12.90 37.27 0.97
CA THR A 439 13.26 38.07 -0.22
C THR A 439 12.06 38.42 -1.08
N THR A 440 11.06 37.54 -1.13
CA THR A 440 9.81 37.76 -1.87
C THR A 440 8.59 37.50 -0.94
N PRO A 441 8.28 38.46 -0.05
CA PRO A 441 7.20 38.27 0.92
C PRO A 441 5.83 38.20 0.24
N SER A 442 5.04 37.19 0.65
CA SER A 442 3.67 37.04 0.17
C SER A 442 2.83 36.23 1.14
N ASN A 443 1.52 36.47 1.13
CA ASN A 443 0.56 35.67 1.87
C ASN A 443 -0.30 34.90 0.88
N VAL A 444 -0.38 33.59 1.08
CA VAL A 444 -1.11 32.69 0.22
C VAL A 444 -2.16 31.97 1.02
N LYS A 445 -3.41 32.10 0.62
CA LYS A 445 -4.51 31.30 1.16
C LYS A 445 -5.02 30.35 0.08
N VAL A 446 -4.97 29.06 0.39
CA VAL A 446 -5.41 27.99 -0.51
C VAL A 446 -6.51 27.20 0.18
N THR A 447 -7.62 27.02 -0.51
CA THR A 447 -8.65 26.08 -0.08
C THR A 447 -9.00 25.15 -1.24
N ASP A 448 -9.19 23.87 -0.91
CA ASP A 448 -9.59 22.84 -1.86
C ASP A 448 -10.74 22.04 -1.28
N TRP A 449 -11.86 22.01 -1.96
CA TRP A 449 -13.02 21.23 -1.60
C TRP A 449 -13.34 20.21 -2.67
N TYR A 450 -13.30 18.96 -2.28
CA TYR A 450 -13.57 17.80 -3.12
C TYR A 450 -14.82 17.09 -2.64
N VAL A 451 -15.79 16.82 -3.52
CA VAL A 451 -16.97 16.02 -3.22
C VAL A 451 -17.20 15.03 -4.36
N MET A 452 -17.34 13.76 -4.06
CA MET A 452 -17.57 12.72 -5.07
C MET A 452 -18.64 11.72 -4.59
N PRO A 453 -19.89 11.91 -4.97
CA PRO A 453 -20.90 10.87 -4.89
C PRO A 453 -20.63 9.77 -5.94
N ARG A 454 -20.74 8.50 -5.52
CA ARG A 454 -20.57 7.33 -6.38
C ARG A 454 -21.68 6.32 -6.17
N LEU A 455 -22.14 5.70 -7.24
CA LEU A 455 -22.84 4.43 -7.20
C LEU A 455 -21.82 3.31 -7.11
N VAL A 456 -21.99 2.41 -6.16
CA VAL A 456 -21.16 1.22 -5.99
C VAL A 456 -22.01 -0.03 -6.19
N PHE A 457 -21.48 -1.03 -6.87
CA PHE A 457 -22.16 -2.29 -7.08
C PHE A 457 -21.21 -3.47 -6.94
N ASN A 458 -21.74 -4.60 -6.54
CA ASN A 458 -21.05 -5.87 -6.48
C ASN A 458 -21.99 -6.99 -6.89
N LEU A 459 -21.52 -7.87 -7.76
CA LEU A 459 -22.16 -9.11 -8.15
C LEU A 459 -21.21 -10.26 -7.83
N SER A 460 -21.66 -11.26 -7.07
CA SER A 460 -20.86 -12.44 -6.76
C SER A 460 -21.70 -13.69 -6.95
N THR A 461 -21.35 -14.51 -7.94
CA THR A 461 -22.01 -15.76 -8.24
C THR A 461 -20.98 -16.87 -8.32
N GLY A 462 -21.15 -17.94 -7.53
CA GLY A 462 -20.30 -19.13 -7.65
C GLY A 462 -18.82 -18.81 -7.84
N LYS A 463 -18.31 -19.01 -9.06
CA LYS A 463 -16.90 -18.80 -9.45
C LYS A 463 -16.59 -17.41 -9.98
N PHE A 464 -17.61 -16.60 -10.27
CA PHE A 464 -17.47 -15.30 -10.94
C PHE A 464 -17.86 -14.13 -10.02
N ARG A 465 -17.13 -13.05 -10.12
CA ARG A 465 -17.34 -11.83 -9.35
C ARG A 465 -17.10 -10.60 -10.22
N VAL A 466 -17.97 -9.60 -10.09
CA VAL A 466 -17.79 -8.27 -10.70
C VAL A 466 -18.13 -7.21 -9.69
N ASN A 467 -17.33 -6.20 -9.58
CA ASN A 467 -17.59 -5.00 -8.77
C ASN A 467 -17.22 -3.76 -9.55
N GLY A 468 -17.82 -2.66 -9.18
CA GLY A 468 -17.49 -1.40 -9.78
C GLY A 468 -18.11 -0.22 -9.07
N ASN A 469 -17.66 0.93 -9.51
CA ASN A 469 -18.23 2.19 -9.12
C ASN A 469 -18.22 3.17 -10.29
N VAL A 470 -19.16 4.08 -10.25
CA VAL A 470 -19.25 5.21 -11.19
C VAL A 470 -19.68 6.45 -10.41
N GLY A 471 -19.04 7.56 -10.68
CA GLY A 471 -19.36 8.82 -10.03
C GLY A 471 -18.78 10.01 -10.78
N VAL A 472 -19.10 11.18 -10.26
CA VAL A 472 -18.56 12.46 -10.74
C VAL A 472 -18.04 13.20 -9.53
N SER A 473 -16.78 13.64 -9.56
CA SER A 473 -16.28 14.54 -8.53
C SER A 473 -16.59 15.99 -8.91
N TYR A 474 -16.99 16.74 -7.90
CA TYR A 474 -16.97 18.18 -7.85
C TYR A 474 -15.70 18.59 -7.11
N GLU A 475 -14.88 19.41 -7.71
CA GLU A 475 -13.66 19.95 -7.12
C GLU A 475 -13.70 21.47 -7.22
N GLU A 476 -13.59 22.12 -6.07
CA GLU A 476 -13.52 23.58 -5.99
C GLU A 476 -12.19 23.96 -5.33
N ALA A 477 -11.37 24.68 -6.06
CA ALA A 477 -10.09 25.15 -5.58
C ALA A 477 -10.07 26.69 -5.56
N THR A 478 -9.59 27.27 -4.47
CA THR A 478 -9.44 28.72 -4.33
C THR A 478 -7.98 29.04 -3.97
N TYR A 479 -7.40 29.97 -4.68
CA TYR A 479 -6.06 30.47 -4.47
C TYR A 479 -6.10 32.00 -4.40
N ASN A 480 -5.83 32.57 -3.22
CA ASN A 480 -5.88 34.03 -2.99
C ASN A 480 -7.14 34.71 -3.55
N GLY A 481 -8.31 34.06 -3.41
CA GLY A 481 -9.59 34.56 -3.90
C GLY A 481 -9.93 34.21 -5.36
N LEU A 482 -8.98 33.72 -6.15
CA LEU A 482 -9.26 33.12 -7.44
C LEU A 482 -9.88 31.75 -7.25
N ARG A 483 -11.05 31.54 -7.83
CA ARG A 483 -11.84 30.30 -7.67
C ARG A 483 -11.90 29.53 -8.97
N GLU A 484 -11.61 28.24 -8.91
CA GLU A 484 -11.78 27.28 -10.00
C GLU A 484 -12.71 26.16 -9.59
N VAL A 485 -13.58 25.72 -10.49
CA VAL A 485 -14.52 24.63 -10.27
C VAL A 485 -14.40 23.61 -11.40
N TYR A 486 -14.34 22.32 -11.03
CA TYR A 486 -14.21 21.23 -11.97
C TYR A 486 -15.21 20.12 -11.67
N PHE A 487 -15.64 19.43 -12.74
CA PHE A 487 -16.42 18.20 -12.67
C PHE A 487 -15.68 17.10 -13.42
N PHE A 488 -15.31 16.03 -12.70
CA PHE A 488 -14.53 14.93 -13.27
C PHE A 488 -15.27 13.60 -13.17
N PRO A 489 -15.62 12.98 -14.30
CA PRO A 489 -16.14 11.63 -14.30
C PRO A 489 -15.04 10.64 -13.87
N LYS A 490 -15.41 9.71 -12.98
CA LYS A 490 -14.54 8.65 -12.49
C LYS A 490 -15.31 7.33 -12.49
N SER A 491 -14.73 6.32 -13.07
CA SER A 491 -15.33 4.98 -13.11
C SER A 491 -14.28 3.90 -12.92
N PHE A 492 -14.71 2.84 -12.27
CA PHE A 492 -13.89 1.69 -12.04
C PHE A 492 -14.75 0.43 -12.14
N ILE A 493 -14.26 -0.59 -12.85
CA ILE A 493 -14.87 -1.91 -12.89
C ILE A 493 -13.79 -2.96 -12.79
N SER A 494 -14.10 -4.04 -12.11
CA SER A 494 -13.20 -5.19 -12.03
C SER A 494 -13.98 -6.48 -11.89
N GLY A 495 -13.28 -7.57 -12.15
CA GLY A 495 -13.83 -8.91 -11.99
C GLY A 495 -12.78 -9.94 -11.67
N GLY A 496 -13.26 -11.06 -11.17
CA GLY A 496 -12.44 -12.21 -10.89
C GLY A 496 -13.19 -13.48 -11.26
N TRP A 497 -12.45 -14.45 -11.77
CA TRP A 497 -12.93 -15.77 -12.09
C TRP A 497 -12.00 -16.84 -11.53
N ASN A 498 -12.50 -17.64 -10.59
CA ASN A 498 -11.81 -18.80 -10.07
C ASN A 498 -12.25 -20.02 -10.89
N PHE A 499 -11.39 -20.49 -11.78
CA PHE A 499 -11.67 -21.68 -12.60
C PHE A 499 -11.79 -22.91 -11.68
N ASP A 500 -10.84 -23.03 -10.75
CA ASP A 500 -10.74 -24.11 -9.77
C ASP A 500 -9.98 -23.62 -8.50
N THR A 501 -9.53 -24.55 -7.66
CA THR A 501 -8.74 -24.26 -6.44
C THR A 501 -7.29 -23.87 -6.72
N LYS A 502 -6.81 -23.98 -7.97
CA LYS A 502 -5.43 -23.68 -8.37
C LYS A 502 -5.34 -22.47 -9.28
N ASN A 503 -6.41 -22.10 -9.95
CA ASN A 503 -6.40 -21.14 -11.04
C ASN A 503 -7.40 -20.01 -10.82
N ALA A 504 -6.92 -18.78 -10.85
CA ALA A 504 -7.77 -17.59 -10.75
C ALA A 504 -7.30 -16.51 -11.73
N LEU A 505 -8.25 -15.90 -12.41
CA LEU A 505 -8.05 -14.74 -13.29
C LEU A 505 -8.72 -13.52 -12.66
N SER A 506 -8.04 -12.39 -12.68
CA SER A 506 -8.58 -11.11 -12.26
C SER A 506 -8.36 -10.07 -13.35
N PHE A 507 -9.31 -9.17 -13.54
CA PHE A 507 -9.18 -8.05 -14.46
C PHE A 507 -9.71 -6.76 -13.81
N SER A 508 -9.21 -5.61 -14.24
CA SER A 508 -9.79 -4.32 -13.88
C SER A 508 -9.65 -3.31 -15.01
N PHE A 509 -10.53 -2.33 -14.99
CA PHE A 509 -10.51 -1.18 -15.87
C PHE A 509 -10.82 0.07 -15.04
N GLU A 510 -10.01 1.09 -15.19
CA GLU A 510 -10.17 2.38 -14.53
C GLU A 510 -10.15 3.51 -15.58
N TYR A 511 -11.10 4.41 -15.45
CA TYR A 511 -11.11 5.69 -16.12
C TYR A 511 -11.27 6.79 -15.08
N SER A 512 -10.39 7.77 -15.14
CA SER A 512 -10.43 8.93 -14.24
C SER A 512 -9.99 10.18 -14.99
N MET A 513 -10.52 11.32 -14.60
CA MET A 513 -10.05 12.61 -14.98
C MET A 513 -9.50 13.32 -13.74
N PHE A 514 -8.40 14.04 -13.89
CA PHE A 514 -7.70 14.69 -12.79
C PHE A 514 -7.40 16.15 -13.10
N GLY A 515 -7.50 17.00 -12.08
CA GLY A 515 -6.99 18.36 -12.07
C GLY A 515 -5.49 18.40 -11.78
N ASN A 516 -4.89 19.56 -11.98
CA ASN A 516 -3.53 19.85 -11.56
C ASN A 516 -3.54 20.41 -10.14
N SER A 517 -2.47 20.17 -9.38
CA SER A 517 -2.35 20.78 -8.05
C SER A 517 -2.28 22.30 -8.16
N LEU A 518 -2.78 22.99 -7.14
CA LEU A 518 -2.77 24.46 -7.11
C LEU A 518 -1.34 25.03 -7.15
N GLY A 519 -0.37 24.34 -6.54
CA GLY A 519 1.05 24.71 -6.64
C GLY A 519 1.58 24.73 -8.08
N MET A 520 1.10 23.80 -8.96
CA MET A 520 1.46 23.80 -10.38
C MET A 520 0.79 24.92 -11.17
N LYS A 521 -0.27 25.52 -10.63
CA LYS A 521 -1.01 26.62 -11.24
C LYS A 521 -0.69 27.98 -10.62
N SER A 522 0.05 28.01 -9.51
CA SER A 522 0.39 29.26 -8.80
C SER A 522 1.16 30.22 -9.72
N PRO A 523 0.70 31.44 -9.93
CA PRO A 523 1.42 32.43 -10.72
C PRO A 523 2.63 33.01 -9.97
N ASN A 524 2.79 32.69 -8.68
CA ASN A 524 3.89 33.20 -7.87
C ASN A 524 5.22 32.61 -8.33
N MET A 525 6.20 33.48 -8.43
CA MET A 525 7.59 33.11 -8.75
C MET A 525 8.39 32.97 -7.46
N ILE A 526 9.12 31.87 -7.35
CA ILE A 526 9.99 31.58 -6.20
C ILE A 526 11.41 31.37 -6.73
N MET A 527 12.33 32.24 -6.33
CA MET A 527 13.75 32.07 -6.65
C MET A 527 14.31 30.83 -5.95
N THR A 528 15.03 29.99 -6.67
CA THR A 528 15.70 28.82 -6.14
C THR A 528 17.20 29.05 -5.95
N ASP A 529 17.77 29.86 -6.79
CA ASP A 529 19.12 30.40 -6.72
C ASP A 529 19.19 31.70 -7.51
N ASN A 530 20.38 32.24 -7.75
CA ASN A 530 20.55 33.52 -8.44
C ASN A 530 20.10 33.48 -9.93
N GLU A 531 20.13 32.30 -10.55
CA GLU A 531 19.91 32.12 -12.00
C GLU A 531 18.60 31.41 -12.30
N THR A 532 17.96 30.79 -11.30
CA THR A 532 16.78 29.95 -11.54
C THR A 532 15.62 30.27 -10.61
N ALA A 533 14.40 30.14 -11.15
CA ALA A 533 13.16 30.30 -10.42
C ALA A 533 12.14 29.21 -10.78
N ILE A 534 11.13 29.06 -9.96
CA ILE A 534 9.95 28.21 -10.20
C ILE A 534 8.72 29.09 -10.27
N LYS A 535 7.85 28.84 -11.27
CA LYS A 535 6.57 29.52 -11.43
C LYS A 535 5.54 28.52 -11.95
N GLY A 536 4.35 28.48 -11.35
CA GLY A 536 3.25 27.67 -11.87
C GLY A 536 2.63 28.26 -13.13
N ASN A 537 1.75 27.49 -13.79
CA ASN A 537 1.03 27.90 -14.98
C ASN A 537 -0.48 27.79 -14.74
N PRO A 538 -1.23 28.91 -14.63
CA PRO A 538 -2.67 28.92 -14.47
C PRO A 538 -3.45 28.26 -15.61
N GLU A 539 -2.88 28.25 -16.83
CA GLU A 539 -3.52 27.73 -18.06
C GLU A 539 -3.49 26.20 -18.16
N LEU A 540 -2.96 25.48 -17.17
CA LEU A 540 -2.89 24.02 -17.18
C LEU A 540 -4.28 23.39 -17.30
N LYS A 541 -4.43 22.53 -18.30
CA LYS A 541 -5.65 21.76 -18.56
C LYS A 541 -5.62 20.42 -17.82
N ASN A 542 -6.79 19.94 -17.49
CA ASN A 542 -6.98 18.64 -16.85
C ASN A 542 -6.57 17.49 -17.77
N PHE A 543 -6.17 16.38 -17.18
CA PHE A 543 -5.71 15.20 -17.92
C PHE A 543 -6.59 13.97 -17.66
N HIS A 544 -6.62 13.07 -18.65
CA HIS A 544 -7.37 11.83 -18.59
C HIS A 544 -6.43 10.65 -18.29
N PHE A 545 -6.93 9.72 -17.53
CA PHE A 545 -6.23 8.50 -17.16
C PHE A 545 -7.09 7.28 -17.49
N ILE A 546 -6.48 6.29 -18.14
CA ILE A 546 -7.10 5.00 -18.48
C ILE A 546 -6.13 3.90 -18.03
N SER A 547 -6.65 2.89 -17.33
CA SER A 547 -5.80 1.81 -16.83
C SER A 547 -6.51 0.46 -16.78
N PRO A 548 -6.50 -0.33 -17.88
CA PRO A 548 -6.83 -1.74 -17.82
C PRO A 548 -5.70 -2.56 -17.17
N SER A 549 -6.08 -3.62 -16.46
CA SER A 549 -5.13 -4.59 -15.94
C SER A 549 -5.71 -6.00 -15.93
N VAL A 550 -4.83 -6.99 -15.98
CA VAL A 550 -5.15 -8.41 -15.88
C VAL A 550 -4.09 -9.11 -15.03
N SER A 551 -4.50 -10.05 -14.20
CA SER A 551 -3.58 -10.93 -13.48
C SER A 551 -4.12 -12.35 -13.43
N TYR A 552 -3.22 -13.33 -13.58
CA TYR A 552 -3.50 -14.75 -13.50
C TYR A 552 -2.67 -15.37 -12.39
N LYS A 553 -3.36 -16.01 -11.43
CA LYS A 553 -2.75 -16.71 -10.30
C LYS A 553 -2.84 -18.20 -10.52
N PHE A 554 -1.72 -18.86 -10.35
CA PHE A 554 -1.59 -20.30 -10.44
C PHE A 554 -0.92 -20.86 -9.19
N VAL A 555 -1.60 -21.81 -8.53
CA VAL A 555 -1.11 -22.53 -7.34
C VAL A 555 -1.02 -24.00 -7.68
N PRO A 556 0.07 -24.44 -8.36
CA PRO A 556 0.20 -25.82 -8.83
C PRO A 556 0.14 -26.83 -7.69
N ASN A 557 0.73 -26.49 -6.55
CA ASN A 557 0.79 -27.33 -5.35
C ASN A 557 0.95 -26.48 -4.08
N LYS A 558 1.11 -27.13 -2.93
CA LYS A 558 1.27 -26.49 -1.62
C LYS A 558 2.57 -25.69 -1.48
N GLN A 559 3.56 -25.95 -2.33
CA GLN A 559 4.91 -25.38 -2.22
C GLN A 559 5.13 -24.20 -3.15
N ALA A 560 4.37 -24.09 -4.24
CA ALA A 560 4.60 -23.11 -5.28
C ALA A 560 3.38 -22.24 -5.56
N THR A 561 3.61 -20.95 -5.78
CA THR A 561 2.61 -20.03 -6.33
C THR A 561 3.23 -19.18 -7.42
N ILE A 562 2.48 -18.93 -8.47
CA ILE A 562 2.90 -18.11 -9.61
C ILE A 562 1.81 -17.07 -9.87
N ASN A 563 2.22 -15.86 -10.15
CA ASN A 563 1.34 -14.77 -10.56
C ASN A 563 1.91 -14.10 -11.81
N VAL A 564 1.13 -14.10 -12.88
CA VAL A 564 1.44 -13.40 -14.13
C VAL A 564 0.51 -12.19 -14.21
N PHE A 565 1.03 -11.03 -14.53
CA PHE A 565 0.25 -9.81 -14.53
C PHE A 565 0.65 -8.87 -15.65
N SER A 566 -0.34 -8.06 -16.08
CA SER A 566 -0.13 -6.98 -17.04
C SER A 566 -1.02 -5.80 -16.68
N ARG A 567 -0.51 -4.60 -16.88
CA ARG A 567 -1.22 -3.34 -16.70
C ARG A 567 -0.77 -2.33 -17.74
N TRP A 568 -1.73 -1.71 -18.40
CA TRP A 568 -1.49 -0.56 -19.27
C TRP A 568 -2.03 0.70 -18.60
N GLN A 569 -1.22 1.77 -18.57
CA GLN A 569 -1.59 3.09 -18.08
C GLN A 569 -1.42 4.09 -19.22
N TYR A 570 -2.44 4.84 -19.49
CA TYR A 570 -2.46 5.86 -20.53
C TYR A 570 -2.92 7.19 -19.95
N PHE A 571 -2.09 8.21 -20.11
CA PHE A 571 -2.39 9.58 -19.72
C PHE A 571 -2.48 10.42 -20.98
N ARG A 572 -3.58 11.13 -21.15
CA ARG A 572 -3.76 12.10 -22.21
C ARG A 572 -3.58 13.49 -21.65
N ARG A 573 -2.70 14.30 -22.24
CA ARG A 573 -2.33 15.65 -21.82
C ARG A 573 -1.81 15.74 -20.37
N PRO A 574 -0.90 14.88 -19.93
CA PRO A 574 -0.32 15.01 -18.61
C PRO A 574 0.45 16.33 -18.50
N SER A 575 0.53 16.87 -17.28
CA SER A 575 1.32 18.08 -17.02
C SER A 575 2.80 17.73 -16.90
N VAL A 576 3.64 18.53 -17.54
CA VAL A 576 5.10 18.33 -17.61
C VAL A 576 5.82 19.64 -17.31
N PHE A 577 7.09 19.55 -16.92
CA PHE A 577 7.94 20.72 -16.76
C PHE A 577 8.30 21.33 -18.12
N VAL A 578 8.35 22.64 -18.15
CA VAL A 578 8.94 23.45 -19.23
C VAL A 578 9.87 24.50 -18.62
N TRP A 579 10.79 24.99 -19.42
CA TRP A 579 11.77 25.94 -18.99
C TRP A 579 11.77 27.11 -19.97
N GLU A 580 11.81 28.35 -19.44
CA GLU A 580 11.75 29.57 -20.24
C GLU A 580 12.74 30.60 -19.68
N PRO A 581 13.50 31.30 -20.53
CA PRO A 581 14.27 32.43 -20.08
C PRO A 581 13.36 33.63 -19.81
N MET A 582 13.62 34.34 -18.74
CA MET A 582 12.85 35.52 -18.33
C MET A 582 13.78 36.65 -17.88
N ALA A 583 13.57 37.88 -18.39
CA ALA A 583 14.24 39.04 -17.84
C ALA A 583 13.78 39.30 -16.40
N TYR A 584 14.73 39.42 -15.49
CA TYR A 584 14.46 39.57 -14.06
C TYR A 584 14.81 40.98 -13.54
N ASP A 585 15.97 41.49 -13.91
CA ASP A 585 16.44 42.85 -13.66
C ASP A 585 16.93 43.48 -14.97
N ASN A 586 17.33 44.74 -14.94
CA ASN A 586 17.69 45.54 -16.15
C ASN A 586 18.72 44.88 -17.07
N ASP A 587 19.59 43.95 -16.51
CA ASP A 587 20.64 43.29 -17.30
C ASP A 587 20.76 41.76 -17.01
N ARG A 588 19.82 41.16 -16.25
CA ARG A 588 19.88 39.76 -15.87
C ARG A 588 18.72 38.94 -16.38
N THR A 589 19.02 37.87 -17.10
CA THR A 589 18.06 36.84 -17.51
C THR A 589 18.18 35.63 -16.59
N ILE A 590 17.06 35.19 -16.03
CA ILE A 590 16.96 33.96 -15.26
C ILE A 590 16.21 32.88 -16.04
N VAL A 591 16.40 31.63 -15.66
CA VAL A 591 15.66 30.51 -16.21
C VAL A 591 14.51 30.14 -15.29
N VAL A 592 13.28 30.23 -15.76
CA VAL A 592 12.10 29.90 -15.01
C VAL A 592 11.61 28.50 -15.38
N ARG A 593 11.53 27.62 -14.40
CA ARG A 593 10.85 26.32 -14.55
C ARG A 593 9.37 26.50 -14.33
N SER A 594 8.58 26.10 -15.32
CA SER A 594 7.10 26.17 -15.28
C SER A 594 6.50 24.82 -15.71
N TYR A 595 5.23 24.82 -16.03
CA TYR A 595 4.48 23.62 -16.42
C TYR A 595 3.69 23.84 -17.70
N THR A 596 3.53 22.79 -18.50
CA THR A 596 2.62 22.73 -19.65
C THR A 596 1.97 21.37 -19.77
N ASN A 597 0.97 21.22 -20.64
CA ASN A 597 0.38 19.94 -20.95
C ASN A 597 1.11 19.28 -22.13
N ALA A 598 1.61 18.06 -21.95
CA ALA A 598 2.19 17.24 -22.99
C ALA A 598 1.13 16.46 -23.79
N GLY A 599 1.53 15.81 -24.90
CA GLY A 599 0.64 15.01 -25.75
C GLY A 599 0.02 13.81 -25.04
N TYR A 600 0.81 12.78 -24.80
CA TYR A 600 0.40 11.58 -24.06
C TYR A 600 1.57 10.85 -23.41
N LEU A 601 1.21 10.06 -22.40
CA LEU A 601 2.12 9.12 -21.74
C LEU A 601 1.46 7.75 -21.71
N SER A 602 2.15 6.73 -22.19
CA SER A 602 1.72 5.33 -22.18
C SER A 602 2.77 4.47 -21.47
N ASN A 603 2.34 3.67 -20.51
CA ASN A 603 3.19 2.72 -19.79
C ASN A 603 2.50 1.36 -19.75
N LEU A 604 3.03 0.39 -20.48
CA LEU A 604 2.63 -1.00 -20.41
C LEU A 604 3.62 -1.75 -19.52
N ARG A 605 3.13 -2.27 -18.41
CA ARG A 605 3.87 -3.14 -17.48
C ARG A 605 3.35 -4.55 -17.60
N PHE A 606 4.24 -5.52 -17.73
CA PHE A 606 3.92 -6.94 -17.60
C PHE A 606 5.01 -7.64 -16.78
N GLY A 607 4.65 -8.71 -16.10
CA GLY A 607 5.60 -9.41 -15.26
C GLY A 607 5.11 -10.76 -14.76
N ILE A 608 6.04 -11.45 -14.15
CA ILE A 608 5.83 -12.72 -13.48
C ILE A 608 6.46 -12.66 -12.08
N SER A 609 5.74 -13.17 -11.11
CA SER A 609 6.23 -13.34 -9.73
C SER A 609 5.93 -14.74 -9.26
N GLY A 610 6.89 -15.38 -8.62
CA GLY A 610 6.74 -16.73 -8.10
C GLY A 610 7.32 -16.88 -6.71
N THR A 611 6.76 -17.83 -5.97
CA THR A 611 7.28 -18.28 -4.67
C THR A 611 7.40 -19.79 -4.67
N LEU A 612 8.45 -20.31 -4.05
CA LEU A 612 8.71 -21.72 -3.90
C LEU A 612 9.18 -22.01 -2.46
N ARG A 613 8.62 -23.05 -1.86
CA ARG A 613 9.04 -23.61 -0.57
C ARG A 613 9.58 -25.02 -0.75
N LEU A 614 10.70 -25.30 -0.12
CA LEU A 614 11.38 -26.59 -0.17
C LEU A 614 11.78 -27.04 1.23
N PHE A 615 12.16 -28.33 1.38
CA PHE A 615 12.69 -28.91 2.61
C PHE A 615 11.78 -28.66 3.83
N ASP A 616 10.53 -29.09 3.77
CA ASP A 616 9.52 -28.93 4.83
C ASP A 616 9.35 -27.48 5.28
N ASN A 617 9.31 -26.57 4.31
CA ASN A 617 9.22 -25.12 4.51
C ASN A 617 10.43 -24.50 5.24
N ASN A 618 11.59 -25.17 5.27
CA ASN A 618 12.81 -24.58 5.78
C ASN A 618 13.48 -23.63 4.77
N PHE A 619 13.19 -23.79 3.50
CA PHE A 619 13.77 -22.96 2.44
C PHE A 619 12.66 -22.30 1.62
N PHE A 620 12.76 -21.01 1.48
CA PHE A 620 11.80 -20.18 0.76
C PHE A 620 12.52 -19.33 -0.28
N VAL A 621 12.00 -19.32 -1.50
CA VAL A 621 12.49 -18.46 -2.59
C VAL A 621 11.33 -17.67 -3.16
N LYS A 622 11.54 -16.39 -3.42
CA LYS A 622 10.64 -15.52 -4.17
C LYS A 622 11.42 -14.80 -5.27
N GLY A 623 10.86 -14.80 -6.47
CA GLY A 623 11.39 -14.05 -7.61
C GLY A 623 10.31 -13.18 -8.25
N THR A 624 10.69 -12.00 -8.73
CA THR A 624 9.81 -11.13 -9.52
C THR A 624 10.59 -10.55 -10.68
N LEU A 625 10.08 -10.76 -11.88
CA LEU A 625 10.57 -10.15 -13.11
C LEU A 625 9.48 -9.26 -13.68
N THR A 626 9.80 -8.00 -13.96
CA THR A 626 8.87 -7.03 -14.53
C THR A 626 9.52 -6.31 -15.68
N GLN A 627 8.82 -6.25 -16.81
CA GLN A 627 9.18 -5.46 -17.98
C GLN A 627 8.19 -4.31 -18.11
N ASN A 628 8.68 -3.10 -18.28
CA ASN A 628 7.87 -1.95 -18.63
C ASN A 628 8.17 -1.54 -20.08
N TYR A 629 7.13 -1.14 -20.80
CA TYR A 629 7.25 -0.44 -22.07
C TYR A 629 6.66 0.95 -21.88
N PHE A 630 7.55 1.93 -21.90
CA PHE A 630 7.21 3.33 -21.73
C PHE A 630 7.26 4.02 -23.10
N LYS A 631 6.18 4.72 -23.44
CA LYS A 631 6.12 5.56 -24.64
C LYS A 631 5.51 6.91 -24.29
N GLN A 632 6.18 7.96 -24.69
CA GLN A 632 5.69 9.32 -24.64
C GLN A 632 5.63 9.87 -26.07
N GLY A 633 4.57 10.61 -26.37
CA GLY A 633 4.43 11.35 -27.63
C GLY A 633 3.99 12.80 -27.38
N GLY A 634 4.35 13.69 -28.28
CA GLY A 634 4.13 15.13 -28.22
C GLY A 634 5.25 15.84 -28.95
N GLN A 635 5.81 16.89 -28.36
CA GLN A 635 6.95 17.64 -28.96
C GLN A 635 8.23 16.77 -29.05
N THR A 636 8.40 15.81 -28.17
CA THR A 636 9.49 14.84 -28.17
C THR A 636 8.96 13.42 -27.98
N GLU A 637 9.42 12.47 -28.77
CA GLU A 637 9.10 11.05 -28.58
C GLU A 637 10.20 10.35 -27.76
N VAL A 638 9.78 9.65 -26.71
CA VAL A 638 10.68 8.83 -25.87
C VAL A 638 10.10 7.42 -25.76
N ASN A 639 10.92 6.45 -26.12
CA ASN A 639 10.62 5.03 -25.97
C ASN A 639 11.63 4.38 -25.03
N SER A 640 11.20 3.55 -24.08
CA SER A 640 12.09 2.86 -23.16
C SER A 640 11.53 1.53 -22.68
N TRP A 641 12.41 0.53 -22.47
CA TRP A 641 12.09 -0.83 -22.04
C TRP A 641 12.85 -1.20 -20.75
N PRO A 642 12.59 -0.54 -19.62
CA PRO A 642 13.27 -0.89 -18.38
C PRO A 642 12.80 -2.25 -17.84
N VAL A 643 13.77 -3.08 -17.43
CA VAL A 643 13.57 -4.39 -16.79
C VAL A 643 13.89 -4.26 -15.31
N SER A 644 13.00 -4.73 -14.46
CA SER A 644 13.22 -4.88 -13.02
C SER A 644 13.24 -6.36 -12.65
N LEU A 645 14.21 -6.75 -11.83
CA LEU A 645 14.38 -8.13 -11.36
C LEU A 645 14.71 -8.08 -9.87
N SER A 646 13.99 -8.86 -9.07
CA SER A 646 14.30 -9.04 -7.64
C SER A 646 14.22 -10.51 -7.25
N ALA A 647 15.05 -10.89 -6.30
CA ALA A 647 15.10 -12.22 -5.72
C ALA A 647 15.23 -12.14 -4.20
N GLN A 648 14.56 -13.03 -3.51
CA GLN A 648 14.60 -13.20 -2.07
C GLN A 648 14.76 -14.68 -1.75
N VAL A 649 15.62 -14.98 -0.79
CA VAL A 649 15.85 -16.32 -0.26
C VAL A 649 15.83 -16.26 1.25
N ASN A 650 15.09 -17.16 1.89
CA ASN A 650 15.10 -17.33 3.33
C ASN A 650 15.37 -18.81 3.66
N TYR A 651 16.25 -19.04 4.63
CA TYR A 651 16.54 -20.37 5.16
C TYR A 651 16.37 -20.38 6.68
N TYR A 652 15.58 -21.34 7.18
CA TYR A 652 15.21 -21.44 8.59
C TYR A 652 15.91 -22.63 9.23
N ILE A 653 16.66 -22.40 10.31
CA ILE A 653 17.40 -23.40 11.07
C ILE A 653 17.03 -23.25 12.54
N LYS A 654 16.17 -24.10 13.08
CA LYS A 654 15.68 -24.01 14.49
C LYS A 654 15.14 -22.61 14.79
N ASP A 655 15.82 -21.86 15.63
CA ASP A 655 15.49 -20.51 16.08
C ASP A 655 16.17 -19.41 15.28
N PHE A 656 16.94 -19.80 14.27
CA PHE A 656 17.65 -18.87 13.39
C PHE A 656 17.05 -18.83 11.99
N SER A 657 17.22 -17.71 11.32
CA SER A 657 17.02 -17.63 9.87
C SER A 657 18.12 -16.81 9.21
N ILE A 658 18.46 -17.20 8.00
CA ILE A 658 19.32 -16.46 7.09
C ILE A 658 18.44 -15.98 5.94
N SER A 659 18.42 -14.68 5.70
CA SER A 659 17.65 -14.05 4.62
C SER A 659 18.58 -13.29 3.70
N ALA A 660 18.45 -13.51 2.42
CA ALA A 660 19.14 -12.75 1.38
C ALA A 660 18.13 -12.11 0.45
N PHE A 661 18.37 -10.89 0.05
CA PHE A 661 17.59 -10.15 -0.93
C PHE A 661 18.51 -9.47 -1.90
N TRP A 662 18.12 -9.48 -3.16
CA TRP A 662 18.79 -8.76 -4.23
C TRP A 662 17.77 -8.16 -5.18
N GLU A 663 18.00 -6.91 -5.56
CA GLU A 663 17.24 -6.18 -6.56
C GLU A 663 18.22 -5.56 -7.55
N LYS A 664 18.01 -5.84 -8.82
CA LYS A 664 18.80 -5.24 -9.91
C LYS A 664 18.68 -3.71 -9.87
N SER A 665 19.73 -3.02 -10.29
CA SER A 665 19.65 -1.58 -10.59
C SER A 665 18.42 -1.28 -11.44
N SER A 666 17.60 -0.36 -10.97
CA SER A 666 16.33 -0.04 -11.61
C SER A 666 16.42 1.25 -12.41
N LYS A 667 15.61 1.33 -13.46
CA LYS A 667 15.44 2.51 -14.29
C LYS A 667 13.94 2.80 -14.38
N ASN A 668 13.53 3.99 -14.06
CA ASN A 668 12.19 4.49 -14.32
C ASN A 668 12.28 5.59 -15.38
N VAL A 669 11.32 5.59 -16.28
CA VAL A 669 11.20 6.63 -17.28
C VAL A 669 9.86 7.30 -17.05
N SER A 670 9.89 8.58 -16.82
CA SER A 670 8.74 9.48 -16.78
C SER A 670 8.85 10.45 -17.95
N ILE A 671 7.95 11.40 -18.00
CA ILE A 671 7.94 12.40 -19.05
C ILE A 671 9.24 13.21 -18.99
N PHE A 672 10.02 13.18 -20.06
CA PHE A 672 11.33 13.85 -20.23
C PHE A 672 12.42 13.44 -19.25
N GLU A 673 12.12 12.67 -18.19
CA GLU A 673 13.11 12.29 -17.19
C GLU A 673 13.34 10.76 -17.18
N THR A 674 14.59 10.37 -17.18
CA THR A 674 15.02 9.01 -16.88
C THR A 674 15.71 9.01 -15.54
N ARG A 675 15.18 8.31 -14.55
CA ARG A 675 15.81 8.13 -13.24
C ARG A 675 16.34 6.72 -13.08
N LYS A 676 17.60 6.59 -12.67
CA LYS A 676 18.28 5.32 -12.41
C LYS A 676 18.62 5.22 -10.93
N TRP A 677 18.44 4.04 -10.36
CA TRP A 677 18.85 3.71 -8.99
C TRP A 677 19.87 2.58 -9.00
N PRO A 678 20.83 2.59 -8.07
CA PRO A 678 21.76 1.48 -7.89
C PRO A 678 21.04 0.19 -7.53
N GLN A 679 21.71 -0.95 -7.71
CA GLN A 679 21.23 -2.21 -7.15
C GLN A 679 21.14 -2.11 -5.61
N ASN A 680 20.25 -2.91 -5.04
CA ASN A 680 20.04 -2.97 -3.60
C ASN A 680 20.06 -4.43 -3.16
N TYR A 681 20.82 -4.75 -2.12
CA TYR A 681 20.89 -6.10 -1.60
C TYR A 681 21.18 -6.09 -0.10
N PHE A 682 20.76 -7.16 0.56
CA PHE A 682 21.13 -7.38 1.95
C PHE A 682 21.25 -8.87 2.28
N LEU A 683 22.00 -9.15 3.32
CA LEU A 683 22.07 -10.40 4.03
C LEU A 683 21.70 -10.14 5.48
N ALA A 684 20.74 -10.90 6.02
CA ALA A 684 20.29 -10.77 7.39
C ALA A 684 20.37 -12.11 8.11
N LEU A 685 20.85 -12.09 9.35
CA LEU A 685 20.80 -13.18 10.31
C LEU A 685 19.81 -12.79 11.40
N SER A 686 18.78 -13.61 11.61
CA SER A 686 17.79 -13.38 12.66
C SER A 686 17.78 -14.55 13.65
N TYR A 687 17.64 -14.22 14.91
CA TYR A 687 17.34 -15.14 16.01
C TYR A 687 15.99 -14.79 16.61
N GLY A 688 15.13 -15.76 16.88
CA GLY A 688 13.84 -15.53 17.51
C GLY A 688 13.38 -16.70 18.37
N ASN A 689 12.87 -16.39 19.56
CA ASN A 689 12.22 -17.37 20.45
C ASN A 689 10.73 -17.08 20.70
N GLY A 690 10.13 -16.22 19.85
CA GLY A 690 8.73 -15.77 19.93
C GLY A 690 8.53 -14.50 20.75
N ASN A 691 9.19 -14.34 21.88
CA ASN A 691 9.12 -13.12 22.69
C ASN A 691 10.26 -12.14 22.39
N PHE A 692 11.46 -12.65 22.15
CA PHE A 692 12.63 -11.85 21.81
C PHE A 692 13.10 -12.19 20.39
N ILE A 693 13.35 -11.15 19.60
CA ILE A 693 13.84 -11.25 18.23
C ILE A 693 15.01 -10.29 18.08
N ALA A 694 16.12 -10.82 17.59
CA ALA A 694 17.29 -10.04 17.22
C ALA A 694 17.63 -10.29 15.75
N THR A 695 17.82 -9.22 14.98
CA THR A 695 18.19 -9.30 13.57
C THR A 695 19.39 -8.41 13.30
N PHE A 696 20.45 -9.00 12.76
CA PHE A 696 21.61 -8.28 12.24
C PHE A 696 21.56 -8.32 10.73
N THR A 697 21.57 -7.15 10.09
CA THR A 697 21.44 -6.98 8.64
C THR A 697 22.65 -6.25 8.07
N CYS A 698 23.32 -6.86 7.11
CA CYS A 698 24.38 -6.28 6.31
C CYS A 698 23.77 -5.80 4.98
N ARG A 699 23.73 -4.49 4.73
CA ARG A 699 23.15 -3.91 3.52
C ARG A 699 24.23 -3.34 2.62
N ASN A 700 24.16 -3.67 1.33
CA ASN A 700 24.99 -3.10 0.27
C ASN A 700 26.49 -3.11 0.63
N VAL A 701 26.98 -4.17 1.31
CA VAL A 701 28.32 -4.20 1.95
C VAL A 701 29.48 -3.93 0.99
N LEU A 702 29.31 -4.23 -0.29
CA LEU A 702 30.30 -3.97 -1.33
C LEU A 702 30.17 -2.57 -1.96
N ASN A 703 29.16 -1.78 -1.57
CA ASN A 703 28.92 -0.47 -2.14
C ASN A 703 29.46 0.65 -1.24
N ASN A 704 30.57 1.26 -1.64
CA ASN A 704 31.15 2.43 -0.99
C ASN A 704 30.67 3.77 -1.58
N SER A 705 29.86 3.73 -2.64
CA SER A 705 29.35 4.93 -3.29
C SER A 705 28.22 5.58 -2.49
N TRP A 706 28.23 6.88 -2.40
CA TRP A 706 27.12 7.68 -1.84
C TRP A 706 26.02 7.98 -2.86
N ARG A 707 26.14 7.48 -4.09
CA ARG A 707 25.13 7.67 -5.14
C ARG A 707 23.80 7.03 -4.75
N THR A 708 22.73 7.82 -4.74
CA THR A 708 21.36 7.36 -4.46
C THR A 708 20.52 7.24 -5.70
N SER A 709 20.67 8.15 -6.65
CA SER A 709 20.01 8.08 -7.96
C SER A 709 20.74 8.99 -8.96
N GLU A 710 20.52 8.73 -10.25
CA GLU A 710 20.89 9.59 -11.35
C GLU A 710 19.63 9.94 -12.12
N SER A 711 19.38 11.23 -12.33
CA SER A 711 18.29 11.76 -13.14
C SER A 711 18.85 12.40 -14.39
N LEU A 712 18.36 11.93 -15.54
CA LEU A 712 18.67 12.47 -16.86
C LEU A 712 17.41 13.08 -17.43
N TYR A 713 17.44 14.34 -17.76
CA TYR A 713 16.34 15.05 -18.40
C TYR A 713 16.76 15.47 -19.80
N HIS A 714 15.88 15.22 -20.77
CA HIS A 714 16.13 15.50 -22.17
C HIS A 714 14.91 16.22 -22.76
N SER A 715 15.02 17.51 -22.94
CA SER A 715 14.10 18.31 -23.75
C SER A 715 14.89 19.14 -24.74
N ILE A 716 14.23 19.72 -25.72
CA ILE A 716 14.93 20.53 -26.74
C ILE A 716 15.68 21.72 -26.10
N PRO A 717 15.06 22.53 -25.19
CA PRO A 717 15.75 23.69 -24.64
C PRO A 717 16.60 23.36 -23.42
N VAL A 718 16.40 22.23 -22.74
CA VAL A 718 17.10 21.93 -21.47
C VAL A 718 17.47 20.45 -21.36
N ASN A 719 18.75 20.21 -21.11
CA ASN A 719 19.25 18.89 -20.74
C ASN A 719 19.95 18.97 -19.38
N TYR A 720 19.61 18.06 -18.47
CA TYR A 720 20.37 17.96 -17.23
C TYR A 720 20.72 16.51 -16.86
N ASN A 721 21.83 16.39 -16.16
CA ASN A 721 22.23 15.18 -15.46
C ASN A 721 22.42 15.51 -13.98
N ILE A 722 21.57 14.94 -13.12
CA ILE A 722 21.65 15.15 -11.68
C ILE A 722 22.00 13.83 -11.01
N LEU A 723 23.13 13.79 -10.33
CA LEU A 723 23.58 12.70 -9.49
C LEU A 723 23.27 13.02 -8.03
N ASN A 724 22.24 12.39 -7.47
CA ASN A 724 21.89 12.56 -6.08
C ASN A 724 22.78 11.70 -5.15
N LEU A 725 23.24 12.30 -4.07
CA LEU A 725 24.14 11.71 -3.07
C LEU A 725 23.41 11.55 -1.73
N GLY A 726 23.71 10.48 -1.00
CA GLY A 726 23.14 10.20 0.31
C GLY A 726 23.42 8.77 0.77
N ASN A 727 22.82 8.39 1.89
CA ASN A 727 23.13 7.13 2.57
C ASN A 727 22.25 5.92 2.14
N LYS A 728 21.27 6.11 1.27
CA LYS A 728 20.24 5.10 0.96
C LYS A 728 20.80 3.77 0.45
N TYR A 729 21.77 3.82 -0.46
CA TYR A 729 22.38 2.63 -1.07
C TYR A 729 23.83 2.41 -0.62
N HIS A 730 24.36 3.27 0.23
CA HIS A 730 25.67 3.08 0.82
C HIS A 730 25.68 1.86 1.75
N ARG A 731 26.84 1.22 1.92
CA ARG A 731 27.00 0.11 2.86
C ARG A 731 26.53 0.48 4.25
N SER A 732 25.81 -0.39 4.92
CA SER A 732 25.37 -0.18 6.29
C SER A 732 25.10 -1.49 7.02
N PHE A 733 25.27 -1.46 8.35
CA PHE A 733 24.94 -2.53 9.25
C PHE A 733 23.80 -2.08 10.16
N VAL A 734 22.82 -2.93 10.33
CA VAL A 734 21.61 -2.61 11.10
C VAL A 734 21.41 -3.71 12.16
N LEU A 735 21.29 -3.30 13.41
CA LEU A 735 20.85 -4.15 14.49
C LEU A 735 19.41 -3.79 14.86
N SER A 736 18.53 -4.78 14.82
CA SER A 736 17.14 -4.63 15.22
C SER A 736 16.87 -5.59 16.40
N LEU A 737 16.32 -5.05 17.48
CA LEU A 737 15.93 -5.81 18.67
C LEU A 737 14.46 -5.58 18.93
N SER A 738 13.72 -6.64 19.20
CA SER A 738 12.31 -6.59 19.53
C SER A 738 12.05 -7.50 20.72
N TYR A 739 11.34 -6.99 21.71
CA TYR A 739 10.87 -7.77 22.83
C TYR A 739 9.37 -7.57 23.03
N SER A 740 8.62 -8.67 23.09
CA SER A 740 7.18 -8.61 23.32
C SER A 740 6.78 -9.59 24.43
N PHE A 741 5.94 -9.13 25.33
CA PHE A 741 5.34 -9.99 26.35
C PHE A 741 3.82 -9.81 26.36
N SER A 742 3.12 -10.93 26.47
CA SER A 742 1.66 -10.94 26.57
C SER A 742 1.24 -11.23 28.01
N TYR A 743 0.09 -10.67 28.38
CA TYR A 743 -0.50 -10.82 29.70
C TYR A 743 -2.00 -11.01 29.61
N GLY A 744 -2.59 -11.59 30.65
CA GLY A 744 -4.03 -11.85 30.71
C GLY A 744 -4.43 -13.16 30.00
N LYS A 745 -5.71 -13.30 29.72
CA LYS A 745 -6.33 -14.52 29.18
C LYS A 745 -6.69 -14.31 27.72
N LYS A 746 -6.10 -15.11 26.82
CA LYS A 746 -6.53 -15.18 25.42
C LYS A 746 -7.89 -15.86 25.31
N THR A 747 -8.75 -15.32 24.49
CA THR A 747 -10.05 -15.92 24.19
C THR A 747 -9.85 -17.22 23.45
N ASN A 748 -10.52 -18.27 23.93
CA ASN A 748 -10.67 -19.47 23.11
C ASN A 748 -11.47 -19.06 21.89
N MET A 749 -10.97 -19.30 20.68
CA MET A 749 -11.60 -18.81 19.44
C MET A 749 -13.04 -19.24 19.27
N LYS A 750 -13.41 -20.41 19.81
CA LYS A 750 -14.78 -20.91 19.83
C LYS A 750 -15.76 -19.95 20.50
N ASP A 751 -15.40 -19.42 21.67
CA ASP A 751 -16.35 -18.66 22.51
C ASP A 751 -16.62 -17.25 21.97
N ARG A 752 -15.66 -16.62 21.29
CA ARG A 752 -15.82 -15.24 20.83
C ARG A 752 -16.36 -15.11 19.42
N ILE A 753 -16.09 -16.06 18.56
CA ILE A 753 -16.73 -16.10 17.23
C ILE A 753 -18.24 -16.25 17.40
N ASN A 754 -18.66 -17.05 18.39
CA ASN A 754 -20.08 -17.18 18.74
C ASN A 754 -20.66 -15.93 19.43
N LYS A 755 -19.84 -15.13 20.11
CA LYS A 755 -20.28 -13.92 20.84
C LYS A 755 -20.15 -12.64 20.03
N SER A 756 -19.26 -12.59 19.03
CA SER A 756 -19.03 -11.34 18.31
C SER A 756 -19.89 -11.17 17.08
N GLY A 757 -20.58 -12.23 16.57
CA GLY A 757 -21.41 -12.16 15.36
C GLY A 757 -20.78 -11.42 14.19
N ILE A 758 -19.45 -11.18 14.27
CA ILE A 758 -18.73 -10.70 13.10
C ILE A 758 -18.72 -11.90 12.16
N PRO A 759 -19.56 -11.93 11.13
CA PRO A 759 -19.55 -13.05 10.20
C PRO A 759 -18.13 -13.10 9.64
N ASN A 760 -17.50 -14.25 9.69
CA ASN A 760 -16.20 -14.42 9.06
C ASN A 760 -16.26 -14.24 7.56
N THR A 761 -17.41 -14.03 7.03
CA THR A 761 -17.62 -13.80 5.63
C THR A 761 -18.81 -12.90 5.47
N ALA A 762 -18.64 -11.85 4.77
CA ALA A 762 -19.56 -11.53 3.73
C ALA A 762 -19.22 -12.43 2.53
N ILE A 763 -19.02 -13.70 2.76
CA ILE A 763 -19.27 -14.57 1.65
C ILE A 763 -20.74 -14.47 1.48
N VAL A 764 -21.01 -13.64 0.60
CA VAL A 764 -22.24 -13.60 -0.08
C VAL A 764 -22.50 -15.01 -0.53
N GLU A 765 -23.42 -15.57 0.07
CA GLU A 765 -24.16 -16.65 -0.50
C GLU A 765 -24.59 -16.30 -1.94
#